data_18d9909486918609757262cb2d30df56
#
_entry.id   18d9909486918609757262cb2d30df56
#
_cell.length_a   1.000
_cell.length_b   1.000
_cell.length_c   1.000
_cell.angle_alpha   90.00
_cell.angle_beta   90.00
_cell.angle_gamma   90.00
#
_symmetry.space_group_name_H-M   'P 1'
#
loop_
_entity.id
_entity.type
_entity.pdbx_description
1 polymer ?
#
loop_
_entity_poly.entity_id
_entity_poly.type
_entity_poly.pdbx_seq_one_letter_code
_entity_poly.pdbx_strand_id
1 'polypeptide(L)'
;FALAFVFLAVLYKLNAIGAIALYIFYVISGIFAVLTTSQFWLLANMVFNAREAKRLFGFIGSGAIAGGIFGGYLTTILVPYIGNGNMLLIAALFIISCIPLLSLIYKKGYVSRASISESSNQSLGDSAYKLLLKSRHLTYLALIIGLGVIVAKLVDFQFSDFAARSIPDVDQLASFFGFWFSTFNLVSLGIQLFLTNRVVEKLGVNSSLLILPLGIALGSLLFLTFPELWVLIIIKGIDGSFKQSVNKAATELAMVPVSLEIKNRTKSFIDVVVDSVATGIAGCLLIFVIKGLSLPSNYVTVIIIFLILVWIVGIFRVRDSYFKSFRQSLKEAVEVTEGVPRRKRKSPLELGKRILSNGNPLQIVEYLNHLNKRNAKILKQKIIPLLNHEDDAVKIAAINQLYHYPEGTALEAVRDMVHLKDDEVVYAAMNYLILHTSLNDSRIFDSYLNHSSDYIAHAALLCLAKEARNNQQIASRYNLELRIELWLAELELPDSDHRPEELSFLLESIGYAQMPQFYSFISANFNNRNPHIVSHAIIAAGISRAPQFIDALIDFLTVKQYRKDAIAALIAYGESISEILLAREAEKLLKNNAKKYIPAVIQTFETQASVRVLLRLLQSRDNLIRRASAKSLHKLKGKNPKLNYFPKTVFRLLLQYTFEYRDIVSSRKVIKSNFNAKAYDRLPEDDQTELLQAREGLLEVLDRQLSLRIETIFQLLAVYYSRKDLDVAYKGFVSTDRDTRANAIEFLDNILSPKLKHSLLPLLELAIIEDVDVYQEILEDDISFNKALIKLIEVGDGNLRLPVIYLIQFLGDTSFLPLLAELKITAKNRDVRSFASLALKKLQPALLDTATGTSLGS
;
A
#
# COMPACT_ATOMS: atom_id res chain seq x y z
N PHE A 1 27.76 -36.32 7.43
CA PHE A 1 28.22 -36.06 8.80
C PHE A 1 28.02 -37.27 9.69
N ALA A 2 26.80 -37.86 9.81
CA ALA A 2 26.59 -39.04 10.66
C ALA A 2 27.59 -40.17 10.36
N LEU A 3 27.85 -40.50 9.08
CA LEU A 3 28.85 -41.45 8.68
C LEU A 3 30.27 -41.07 9.11
N ALA A 4 30.64 -39.77 9.04
CA ALA A 4 31.93 -39.30 9.50
C ALA A 4 32.10 -39.47 11.01
N PHE A 5 31.06 -39.20 11.81
CA PHE A 5 31.07 -39.42 13.25
C PHE A 5 31.18 -40.91 13.60
N VAL A 6 30.47 -41.81 12.88
CA VAL A 6 30.57 -43.26 13.04
C VAL A 6 32.01 -43.73 12.69
N PHE A 7 32.56 -43.29 11.57
CA PHE A 7 33.91 -43.63 11.14
C PHE A 7 34.96 -43.19 12.18
N LEU A 8 34.86 -41.99 12.70
CA LEU A 8 35.72 -41.50 13.76
C LEU A 8 35.57 -42.27 15.06
N ALA A 9 34.37 -42.71 15.42
CA ALA A 9 34.10 -43.54 16.59
C ALA A 9 34.81 -44.92 16.45
N VAL A 10 34.75 -45.49 15.25
CA VAL A 10 35.45 -46.75 14.95
C VAL A 10 36.97 -46.60 15.04
N LEU A 11 37.55 -45.55 14.44
CA LEU A 11 38.95 -45.23 14.54
C LEU A 11 39.42 -45.03 16.00
N TYR A 12 38.56 -44.38 16.81
CA TYR A 12 38.84 -44.17 18.24
C TYR A 12 38.88 -45.50 18.98
N LYS A 13 37.93 -46.41 18.74
CA LYS A 13 37.92 -47.75 19.37
C LYS A 13 39.12 -48.64 18.97
N LEU A 14 39.60 -48.47 17.74
CA LEU A 14 40.73 -49.21 17.22
C LEU A 14 42.11 -48.61 17.65
N ASN A 15 42.13 -47.60 18.52
CA ASN A 15 43.33 -46.82 18.89
C ASN A 15 44.17 -46.34 17.68
N ALA A 16 43.50 -46.12 16.53
CA ALA A 16 44.16 -45.70 15.29
C ALA A 16 44.08 -44.19 15.06
N ILE A 17 43.71 -43.39 16.08
CA ILE A 17 43.58 -41.94 15.97
C ILE A 17 44.95 -41.29 16.16
N GLY A 18 45.52 -40.80 15.05
CA GLY A 18 46.68 -39.90 15.09
C GLY A 18 46.27 -38.42 15.29
N ALA A 19 47.26 -37.58 15.60
CA ALA A 19 47.04 -36.14 15.78
C ALA A 19 46.30 -35.49 14.57
N ILE A 20 46.57 -35.94 13.35
CA ILE A 20 45.94 -35.44 12.12
C ILE A 20 44.43 -35.72 12.13
N ALA A 21 44.02 -36.90 12.58
CA ALA A 21 42.61 -37.27 12.65
C ALA A 21 41.84 -36.40 13.66
N LEU A 22 42.47 -36.00 14.75
CA LEU A 22 41.87 -35.05 15.72
C LEU A 22 41.71 -33.64 15.14
N TYR A 23 42.67 -33.14 14.38
CA TYR A 23 42.52 -31.86 13.67
C TYR A 23 41.39 -31.92 12.63
N ILE A 24 41.33 -32.98 11.85
CA ILE A 24 40.25 -33.20 10.88
C ILE A 24 38.89 -33.26 11.60
N PHE A 25 38.77 -33.94 12.72
CA PHE A 25 37.57 -34.02 13.54
C PHE A 25 37.14 -32.63 14.04
N TYR A 26 38.07 -31.84 14.53
CA TYR A 26 37.81 -30.47 14.98
C TYR A 26 37.23 -29.60 13.84
N VAL A 27 37.85 -29.69 12.65
CA VAL A 27 37.38 -28.94 11.47
C VAL A 27 36.00 -29.43 11.02
N ILE A 28 35.77 -30.76 10.92
CA ILE A 28 34.50 -31.34 10.54
C ILE A 28 33.37 -30.94 11.51
N SER A 29 33.66 -30.96 12.81
CA SER A 29 32.68 -30.57 13.85
C SER A 29 32.31 -29.10 13.75
N GLY A 30 33.28 -28.22 13.48
CA GLY A 30 33.07 -26.81 13.26
C GLY A 30 32.20 -26.53 12.01
N ILE A 31 32.53 -27.17 10.89
CA ILE A 31 31.76 -27.08 9.66
C ILE A 31 30.32 -27.59 9.88
N PHE A 32 30.16 -28.72 10.56
CA PHE A 32 28.87 -29.31 10.89
C PHE A 32 27.99 -28.31 11.68
N ALA A 33 28.51 -27.75 12.75
CA ALA A 33 27.80 -26.83 13.60
C ALA A 33 27.27 -25.58 12.82
N VAL A 34 28.11 -24.99 11.99
CA VAL A 34 27.78 -23.80 11.22
C VAL A 34 26.80 -24.12 10.11
N LEU A 35 27.06 -25.18 9.32
CA LEU A 35 26.17 -25.55 8.20
C LEU A 35 24.81 -25.97 8.69
N THR A 36 24.73 -26.81 9.74
CA THR A 36 23.45 -27.28 10.27
C THR A 36 22.59 -26.13 10.79
N THR A 37 23.19 -25.23 11.55
CA THR A 37 22.49 -24.05 12.05
C THR A 37 21.99 -23.15 10.91
N SER A 38 22.84 -22.91 9.91
CA SER A 38 22.48 -22.07 8.75
C SER A 38 21.36 -22.70 7.93
N GLN A 39 21.42 -24.01 7.65
CA GLN A 39 20.37 -24.73 6.90
C GLN A 39 19.06 -24.81 7.68
N PHE A 40 19.13 -24.97 8.99
CA PHE A 40 17.93 -24.95 9.84
C PHE A 40 17.19 -23.62 9.75
N TRP A 41 17.90 -22.49 9.90
CA TRP A 41 17.28 -21.17 9.78
C TRP A 41 16.79 -20.87 8.36
N LEU A 42 17.48 -21.43 7.35
CA LEU A 42 17.01 -21.35 5.98
C LEU A 42 15.65 -22.03 5.82
N LEU A 43 15.53 -23.29 6.32
CA LEU A 43 14.27 -24.03 6.32
C LEU A 43 13.18 -23.28 7.10
N ALA A 44 13.47 -22.77 8.28
CA ALA A 44 12.52 -21.99 9.06
C ALA A 44 12.00 -20.77 8.29
N ASN A 45 12.88 -20.06 7.59
CA ASN A 45 12.49 -18.93 6.75
C ASN A 45 11.73 -19.31 5.47
N MET A 46 11.75 -20.56 5.04
CA MET A 46 10.93 -21.08 3.93
C MET A 46 9.55 -21.51 4.39
N VAL A 47 9.43 -21.98 5.62
CA VAL A 47 8.17 -22.49 6.19
C VAL A 47 7.30 -21.36 6.73
N PHE A 48 7.90 -20.37 7.39
CA PHE A 48 7.19 -19.30 8.08
C PHE A 48 7.23 -17.98 7.30
N ASN A 49 6.08 -17.33 7.16
CA ASN A 49 6.04 -15.97 6.63
C ASN A 49 6.60 -14.95 7.67
N ALA A 50 6.81 -13.70 7.24
CA ALA A 50 7.42 -12.66 8.07
C ALA A 50 6.75 -12.48 9.43
N ARG A 51 5.43 -12.59 9.47
CA ARG A 51 4.64 -12.38 10.67
C ARG A 51 4.66 -13.59 11.60
N GLU A 52 4.54 -14.78 11.06
CA GLU A 52 4.71 -16.04 11.80
C GLU A 52 6.14 -16.14 12.35
N ALA A 53 7.14 -15.79 11.55
CA ALA A 53 8.53 -15.73 11.96
C ALA A 53 8.75 -14.84 13.18
N LYS A 54 8.15 -13.64 13.20
CA LYS A 54 8.23 -12.69 14.31
C LYS A 54 7.67 -13.26 15.62
N ARG A 55 6.63 -14.08 15.54
CA ARG A 55 6.01 -14.72 16.70
C ARG A 55 6.75 -15.99 17.16
N LEU A 56 7.27 -16.78 16.23
CA LEU A 56 7.73 -18.13 16.49
C LEU A 56 9.25 -18.28 16.54
N PHE A 57 10.02 -17.39 15.90
CA PHE A 57 11.49 -17.54 15.85
C PHE A 57 12.16 -17.48 17.23
N GLY A 58 11.56 -16.70 18.16
CA GLY A 58 12.00 -16.72 19.54
C GLY A 58 11.88 -18.09 20.18
N PHE A 59 10.72 -18.73 20.05
CA PHE A 59 10.46 -20.07 20.61
C PHE A 59 11.29 -21.15 19.89
N ILE A 60 11.36 -21.11 18.57
CA ILE A 60 12.17 -22.05 17.76
C ILE A 60 13.65 -21.97 18.16
N GLY A 61 14.16 -20.74 18.33
CA GLY A 61 15.56 -20.52 18.75
C GLY A 61 15.89 -21.07 20.14
N SER A 62 14.91 -21.12 21.05
CA SER A 62 15.11 -21.68 22.39
C SER A 62 15.48 -23.17 22.35
N GLY A 63 15.04 -23.90 21.31
CA GLY A 63 15.40 -25.28 21.10
C GLY A 63 16.90 -25.51 20.93
N ALA A 64 17.61 -24.60 20.25
CA ALA A 64 19.07 -24.68 20.10
C ALA A 64 19.79 -24.52 21.44
N ILE A 65 19.34 -23.60 22.29
CA ILE A 65 19.91 -23.36 23.62
C ILE A 65 19.62 -24.55 24.52
N ALA A 66 18.37 -25.03 24.55
CA ALA A 66 17.98 -26.21 25.32
C ALA A 66 18.76 -27.47 24.87
N GLY A 67 18.95 -27.65 23.55
CA GLY A 67 19.76 -28.71 22.99
C GLY A 67 21.22 -28.65 23.43
N GLY A 68 21.79 -27.45 23.49
CA GLY A 68 23.14 -27.25 23.99
C GLY A 68 23.30 -27.63 25.48
N ILE A 69 22.38 -27.22 26.33
CA ILE A 69 22.34 -27.58 27.77
C ILE A 69 22.18 -29.10 27.92
N PHE A 70 21.18 -29.68 27.21
CA PHE A 70 20.93 -31.12 27.25
C PHE A 70 22.15 -31.93 26.78
N GLY A 71 22.73 -31.56 25.64
CA GLY A 71 23.94 -32.24 25.11
C GLY A 71 25.15 -32.14 26.04
N GLY A 72 25.36 -30.99 26.67
CA GLY A 72 26.42 -30.80 27.65
C GLY A 72 26.25 -31.70 28.88
N TYR A 73 25.09 -31.67 29.52
CA TYR A 73 24.81 -32.54 30.66
C TYR A 73 24.85 -34.02 30.28
N LEU A 74 24.28 -34.38 29.13
CA LEU A 74 24.31 -35.76 28.63
C LEU A 74 25.75 -36.26 28.48
N THR A 75 26.63 -35.43 27.91
CA THR A 75 28.04 -35.73 27.78
C THR A 75 28.71 -35.89 29.14
N THR A 76 28.50 -34.96 30.06
CA THR A 76 29.08 -34.96 31.40
C THR A 76 28.70 -36.21 32.20
N ILE A 77 27.42 -36.63 32.08
CA ILE A 77 26.91 -37.79 32.81
C ILE A 77 27.36 -39.12 32.16
N LEU A 78 27.30 -39.21 30.81
CA LEU A 78 27.50 -40.49 30.12
C LEU A 78 28.98 -40.82 29.87
N VAL A 79 29.85 -39.80 29.63
CA VAL A 79 31.26 -40.06 29.31
C VAL A 79 32.00 -40.94 30.33
N PRO A 80 31.82 -40.76 31.65
CA PRO A 80 32.49 -41.63 32.66
C PRO A 80 32.09 -43.11 32.57
N TYR A 81 30.87 -43.40 32.05
CA TYR A 81 30.34 -44.77 31.96
C TYR A 81 30.58 -45.44 30.62
N ILE A 82 30.50 -44.71 29.53
CA ILE A 82 30.49 -45.28 28.17
C ILE A 82 31.70 -44.89 27.34
N GLY A 83 32.48 -43.92 27.82
CA GLY A 83 33.68 -43.37 27.14
C GLY A 83 33.40 -42.51 25.93
N ASN A 84 34.45 -41.73 25.51
CA ASN A 84 34.33 -40.72 24.46
C ASN A 84 34.01 -41.29 23.07
N GLY A 85 34.49 -42.49 22.75
CA GLY A 85 34.19 -43.14 21.45
C GLY A 85 32.70 -43.48 21.25
N ASN A 86 31.98 -43.87 22.31
CA ASN A 86 30.56 -44.17 22.22
C ASN A 86 29.71 -42.92 22.19
N MET A 87 30.22 -41.79 22.73
CA MET A 87 29.56 -40.50 22.60
C MET A 87 29.45 -40.02 21.15
N LEU A 88 30.47 -40.33 20.32
CA LEU A 88 30.40 -40.03 18.87
C LEU A 88 29.28 -40.83 18.16
N LEU A 89 29.01 -42.08 18.60
CA LEU A 89 27.89 -42.89 18.07
C LEU A 89 26.53 -42.31 18.49
N ILE A 90 26.42 -41.85 19.72
CA ILE A 90 25.21 -41.17 20.20
C ILE A 90 24.96 -39.90 19.41
N ALA A 91 25.97 -39.08 19.14
CA ALA A 91 25.89 -37.90 18.29
C ALA A 91 25.42 -38.25 16.87
N ALA A 92 25.96 -39.33 16.28
CA ALA A 92 25.53 -39.81 14.99
C ALA A 92 24.05 -40.25 15.00
N LEU A 93 23.59 -40.92 16.06
CA LEU A 93 22.18 -41.31 16.23
C LEU A 93 21.24 -40.10 16.29
N PHE A 94 21.61 -39.03 17.00
CA PHE A 94 20.83 -37.80 17.03
C PHE A 94 20.77 -37.15 15.63
N ILE A 95 21.87 -37.12 14.88
CA ILE A 95 21.84 -36.60 13.50
C ILE A 95 20.91 -37.41 12.61
N ILE A 96 20.91 -38.73 12.70
CA ILE A 96 20.03 -39.63 11.94
C ILE A 96 18.57 -39.42 12.34
N SER A 97 18.27 -39.19 13.62
CA SER A 97 16.90 -38.94 14.10
C SER A 97 16.28 -37.63 13.54
N CYS A 98 17.08 -36.72 13.05
CA CYS A 98 16.57 -35.52 12.37
C CYS A 98 15.96 -35.82 10.99
N ILE A 99 16.33 -36.92 10.32
CA ILE A 99 15.84 -37.26 8.97
C ILE A 99 14.31 -37.47 8.94
N PRO A 100 13.69 -38.33 9.81
CA PRO A 100 12.26 -38.50 9.84
C PRO A 100 11.51 -37.22 10.20
N LEU A 101 12.05 -36.36 11.07
CA LEU A 101 11.46 -35.05 11.40
C LEU A 101 11.40 -34.14 10.19
N LEU A 102 12.47 -34.04 9.42
CA LEU A 102 12.50 -33.28 8.16
C LEU A 102 11.48 -33.84 7.15
N SER A 103 11.40 -35.16 7.02
CA SER A 103 10.44 -35.83 6.14
C SER A 103 8.98 -35.51 6.52
N LEU A 104 8.67 -35.41 7.80
CA LEU A 104 7.34 -35.00 8.29
C LEU A 104 6.99 -33.56 7.91
N ILE A 105 7.95 -32.63 8.00
CA ILE A 105 7.77 -31.23 7.61
C ILE A 105 7.45 -31.13 6.12
N TYR A 106 8.19 -31.85 5.28
CA TYR A 106 7.94 -31.88 3.83
C TYR A 106 6.60 -32.52 3.46
N LYS A 107 6.22 -33.63 4.10
CA LYS A 107 4.96 -34.34 3.82
C LYS A 107 3.72 -33.55 4.19
N LYS A 108 3.76 -32.73 5.22
CA LYS A 108 2.64 -31.88 5.63
C LYS A 108 2.45 -30.64 4.72
N GLY A 109 3.27 -30.51 3.64
CA GLY A 109 3.06 -29.50 2.62
C GLY A 109 3.35 -28.04 3.05
N TYR A 110 4.05 -27.86 4.16
CA TYR A 110 4.44 -26.52 4.64
C TYR A 110 5.44 -25.81 3.72
N VAL A 111 6.15 -26.57 2.86
CA VAL A 111 7.06 -26.00 1.85
C VAL A 111 6.33 -26.01 0.51
N SER A 112 5.96 -24.83 0.00
CA SER A 112 5.32 -24.72 -1.31
C SER A 112 6.25 -25.23 -2.42
N ARG A 113 5.80 -26.23 -3.18
CA ARG A 113 6.57 -26.78 -4.32
C ARG A 113 6.91 -25.74 -5.39
N ALA A 114 6.14 -24.67 -5.47
CA ALA A 114 6.37 -23.59 -6.41
C ALA A 114 7.71 -22.85 -6.17
N SER A 115 8.16 -22.75 -4.92
CA SER A 115 9.42 -22.06 -4.59
C SER A 115 10.67 -22.88 -4.93
N ILE A 116 10.53 -24.19 -5.16
CA ILE A 116 11.67 -25.09 -5.45
C ILE A 116 11.90 -25.25 -6.96
N SER A 117 10.83 -25.23 -7.77
CA SER A 117 10.96 -25.52 -9.22
C SER A 117 11.44 -24.34 -10.05
N GLU A 118 11.26 -23.10 -9.61
CA GLU A 118 11.72 -21.91 -10.33
C GLU A 118 13.22 -21.62 -10.12
N SER A 119 13.83 -22.17 -9.06
CA SER A 119 15.25 -21.93 -8.76
C SER A 119 16.21 -22.79 -9.57
N SER A 120 15.74 -23.84 -10.26
CA SER A 120 16.63 -24.80 -10.95
C SER A 120 17.00 -24.43 -12.39
N ASN A 121 16.36 -23.45 -13.02
CA ASN A 121 16.53 -23.14 -14.45
C ASN A 121 17.05 -21.74 -14.79
N GLN A 122 17.58 -20.99 -13.84
CA GLN A 122 18.21 -19.71 -14.18
C GLN A 122 19.72 -19.77 -13.93
N SER A 123 20.45 -19.69 -15.02
CA SER A 123 21.88 -19.33 -15.25
C SER A 123 22.78 -19.20 -14.01
N LEU A 124 24.01 -19.68 -14.12
CA LEU A 124 25.18 -19.37 -13.27
C LEU A 124 25.16 -17.89 -12.81
N GLY A 125 24.39 -17.63 -11.77
CA GLY A 125 24.21 -16.29 -11.24
C GLY A 125 25.40 -15.79 -10.45
N ASP A 126 25.47 -14.50 -10.23
CA ASP A 126 26.48 -13.79 -9.47
C ASP A 126 26.87 -14.53 -8.17
N SER A 127 28.16 -14.53 -7.83
CA SER A 127 28.67 -15.14 -6.59
C SER A 127 28.01 -14.48 -5.37
N ALA A 128 27.88 -15.22 -4.25
CA ALA A 128 27.27 -14.72 -3.00
C ALA A 128 27.88 -13.37 -2.56
N TYR A 129 29.17 -13.19 -2.75
CA TYR A 129 29.87 -11.92 -2.49
C TYR A 129 29.35 -10.76 -3.36
N LYS A 130 29.14 -10.98 -4.67
CA LYS A 130 28.61 -9.94 -5.57
C LYS A 130 27.16 -9.58 -5.22
N LEU A 131 26.35 -10.58 -4.88
CA LEU A 131 24.96 -10.37 -4.44
C LEU A 131 24.89 -9.57 -3.13
N LEU A 132 25.78 -9.86 -2.18
CA LEU A 132 25.90 -9.13 -0.93
C LEU A 132 26.26 -7.66 -1.17
N LEU A 133 27.25 -7.36 -2.00
CA LEU A 133 27.66 -5.99 -2.31
C LEU A 133 26.60 -5.22 -3.15
N LYS A 134 25.83 -5.91 -3.96
CA LYS A 134 24.75 -5.30 -4.77
C LYS A 134 23.56 -4.85 -3.91
N SER A 135 23.33 -5.51 -2.78
CA SER A 135 22.27 -5.16 -1.83
C SER A 135 22.83 -4.35 -0.66
N ARG A 136 22.54 -3.05 -0.62
CA ARG A 136 22.95 -2.18 0.51
C ARG A 136 22.47 -2.71 1.86
N HIS A 137 21.27 -3.30 1.89
CA HIS A 137 20.71 -3.86 3.12
C HIS A 137 21.55 -5.02 3.62
N LEU A 138 21.88 -5.99 2.76
CA LEU A 138 22.70 -7.15 3.11
C LEU A 138 24.13 -6.74 3.49
N THR A 139 24.70 -5.74 2.81
CA THR A 139 26.05 -5.21 3.15
C THR A 139 26.07 -4.61 4.56
N TYR A 140 25.07 -3.77 4.92
CA TYR A 140 25.00 -3.22 6.26
C TYR A 140 24.70 -4.28 7.32
N LEU A 141 23.86 -5.27 7.00
CA LEU A 141 23.56 -6.38 7.90
C LEU A 141 24.81 -7.22 8.17
N ALA A 142 25.58 -7.56 7.14
CA ALA A 142 26.86 -8.25 7.28
C ALA A 142 27.87 -7.45 8.12
N LEU A 143 27.91 -6.13 7.92
CA LEU A 143 28.77 -5.24 8.70
C LEU A 143 28.43 -5.26 10.19
N ILE A 144 27.14 -5.13 10.56
CA ILE A 144 26.73 -5.13 11.98
C ILE A 144 26.94 -6.50 12.63
N ILE A 145 26.75 -7.60 11.87
CA ILE A 145 27.03 -8.95 12.36
C ILE A 145 28.53 -9.09 12.60
N GLY A 146 29.39 -8.70 11.66
CA GLY A 146 30.85 -8.75 11.79
C GLY A 146 31.33 -7.89 12.97
N LEU A 147 30.82 -6.65 13.14
CA LEU A 147 31.17 -5.83 14.30
C LEU A 147 30.77 -6.49 15.61
N GLY A 148 29.57 -7.10 15.66
CA GLY A 148 29.11 -7.85 16.83
C GLY A 148 30.04 -9.04 17.18
N VAL A 149 30.57 -9.74 16.17
CA VAL A 149 31.55 -10.82 16.39
C VAL A 149 32.85 -10.27 16.92
N ILE A 150 33.40 -9.19 16.36
CA ILE A 150 34.64 -8.56 16.83
C ILE A 150 34.47 -8.13 18.28
N VAL A 151 33.42 -7.41 18.62
CA VAL A 151 33.13 -6.96 19.99
C VAL A 151 33.02 -8.13 20.94
N ALA A 152 32.28 -9.20 20.58
CA ALA A 152 32.17 -10.40 21.40
C ALA A 152 33.51 -11.09 21.68
N LYS A 153 34.40 -11.16 20.69
CA LYS A 153 35.76 -11.74 20.85
C LYS A 153 36.67 -10.89 21.75
N LEU A 154 36.56 -9.58 21.66
CA LEU A 154 37.26 -8.66 22.55
C LEU A 154 36.76 -8.75 24.00
N VAL A 155 35.44 -8.86 24.20
CA VAL A 155 34.79 -9.09 25.51
C VAL A 155 35.24 -10.45 26.08
N ASP A 156 35.25 -11.53 25.25
CA ASP A 156 35.75 -12.85 25.62
C ASP A 156 37.19 -12.81 26.11
N PHE A 157 38.08 -12.14 25.35
CA PHE A 157 39.47 -12.02 25.72
C PHE A 157 39.62 -11.26 27.05
N GLN A 158 38.96 -10.11 27.19
CA GLN A 158 39.06 -9.28 28.38
C GLN A 158 38.57 -10.01 29.64
N PHE A 159 37.42 -10.70 29.53
CA PHE A 159 36.86 -11.51 30.60
C PHE A 159 37.82 -12.65 31.01
N SER A 160 38.36 -13.38 30.04
CA SER A 160 39.25 -14.52 30.28
C SER A 160 40.61 -14.08 30.84
N ASP A 161 41.19 -13.00 30.29
CA ASP A 161 42.49 -12.47 30.75
C ASP A 161 42.38 -11.94 32.20
N PHE A 162 41.29 -11.23 32.50
CA PHE A 162 41.07 -10.68 33.85
C PHE A 162 40.74 -11.77 34.88
N ALA A 163 39.93 -12.77 34.50
CA ALA A 163 39.63 -13.92 35.34
C ALA A 163 40.89 -14.75 35.64
N ALA A 164 41.74 -15.01 34.63
CA ALA A 164 42.98 -15.73 34.83
C ALA A 164 43.99 -15.00 35.75
N ARG A 165 44.00 -13.67 35.73
CA ARG A 165 44.81 -12.87 36.65
C ARG A 165 44.26 -12.84 38.09
N SER A 166 42.91 -12.90 38.22
CA SER A 166 42.23 -12.83 39.51
C SER A 166 42.16 -14.19 40.21
N ILE A 167 42.21 -15.30 39.46
CA ILE A 167 42.10 -16.68 39.93
C ILE A 167 43.31 -17.48 39.42
N PRO A 168 44.42 -17.53 40.17
CA PRO A 168 45.62 -18.19 39.70
C PRO A 168 45.52 -19.72 39.63
N ASP A 169 44.67 -20.34 40.42
CA ASP A 169 44.45 -21.78 40.46
C ASP A 169 43.63 -22.23 39.22
N VAL A 170 44.18 -23.15 38.46
CA VAL A 170 43.64 -23.64 37.19
C VAL A 170 42.31 -24.39 37.36
N ASP A 171 42.18 -25.15 38.43
CA ASP A 171 40.96 -25.93 38.71
C ASP A 171 39.82 -25.03 39.18
N GLN A 172 40.13 -24.04 40.02
CA GLN A 172 39.18 -23.01 40.44
C GLN A 172 38.75 -22.13 39.24
N LEU A 173 39.69 -21.77 38.37
CA LEU A 173 39.41 -21.02 37.16
C LEU A 173 38.51 -21.80 36.20
N ALA A 174 38.74 -23.08 36.03
CA ALA A 174 37.91 -23.98 35.23
C ALA A 174 36.47 -24.06 35.80
N SER A 175 36.38 -24.23 37.12
CA SER A 175 35.09 -24.23 37.84
C SER A 175 34.35 -22.90 37.71
N PHE A 176 35.05 -21.78 37.80
CA PHE A 176 34.50 -20.44 37.59
C PHE A 176 33.92 -20.26 36.20
N PHE A 177 34.64 -20.64 35.14
CA PHE A 177 34.15 -20.57 33.78
C PHE A 177 32.94 -21.51 33.56
N GLY A 178 33.03 -22.74 34.08
CA GLY A 178 31.94 -23.71 34.00
C GLY A 178 30.67 -23.20 34.63
N PHE A 179 30.73 -22.63 35.83
CA PHE A 179 29.59 -22.05 36.51
C PHE A 179 28.99 -20.87 35.74
N TRP A 180 29.79 -19.89 35.35
CA TRP A 180 29.26 -18.68 34.70
C TRP A 180 28.76 -18.94 33.30
N PHE A 181 29.42 -19.75 32.47
CA PHE A 181 28.90 -20.08 31.15
C PHE A 181 27.58 -20.85 31.19
N SER A 182 27.43 -21.78 32.14
CA SER A 182 26.17 -22.48 32.35
C SER A 182 25.09 -21.53 32.83
N THR A 183 25.39 -20.60 33.72
CA THR A 183 24.47 -19.58 34.21
C THR A 183 24.03 -18.64 33.07
N PHE A 184 24.95 -18.19 32.23
CA PHE A 184 24.64 -17.34 31.08
C PHE A 184 23.75 -18.06 30.08
N ASN A 185 23.95 -19.35 29.83
CA ASN A 185 23.06 -20.14 28.98
C ASN A 185 21.69 -20.31 29.59
N LEU A 186 21.58 -20.51 30.91
CA LEU A 186 20.29 -20.58 31.60
C LEU A 186 19.52 -19.24 31.51
N VAL A 187 20.20 -18.13 31.76
CA VAL A 187 19.64 -16.77 31.60
C VAL A 187 19.23 -16.53 30.17
N SER A 188 20.08 -16.92 29.18
CA SER A 188 19.76 -16.83 27.76
C SER A 188 18.48 -17.59 27.42
N LEU A 189 18.30 -18.80 27.93
CA LEU A 189 17.08 -19.61 27.75
C LEU A 189 15.86 -18.90 28.32
N GLY A 190 15.97 -18.36 29.53
CA GLY A 190 14.88 -17.58 30.14
C GLY A 190 14.50 -16.34 29.30
N ILE A 191 15.50 -15.57 28.84
CA ILE A 191 15.26 -14.41 27.97
C ILE A 191 14.62 -14.87 26.66
N GLN A 192 15.10 -15.97 26.08
CA GLN A 192 14.59 -16.49 24.81
C GLN A 192 13.11 -16.89 24.90
N LEU A 193 12.72 -17.58 25.96
CA LEU A 193 11.34 -18.08 26.13
C LEU A 193 10.35 -16.97 26.50
N PHE A 194 10.73 -16.07 27.41
CA PHE A 194 9.77 -15.14 28.01
C PHE A 194 9.86 -13.70 27.49
N LEU A 195 11.06 -13.27 27.06
CA LEU A 195 11.32 -11.87 26.74
C LEU A 195 11.49 -11.60 25.24
N THR A 196 12.13 -12.49 24.49
CA THR A 196 12.52 -12.24 23.09
C THR A 196 11.32 -11.88 22.23
N ASN A 197 10.23 -12.66 22.26
CA ASN A 197 9.04 -12.40 21.44
C ASN A 197 8.40 -11.06 21.81
N ARG A 198 8.23 -10.79 23.10
CA ARG A 198 7.65 -9.52 23.59
C ARG A 198 8.47 -8.31 23.21
N VAL A 199 9.79 -8.41 23.27
CA VAL A 199 10.71 -7.34 22.92
C VAL A 199 10.65 -7.05 21.42
N VAL A 200 10.75 -8.09 20.60
CA VAL A 200 10.75 -7.93 19.14
C VAL A 200 9.39 -7.45 18.64
N GLU A 201 8.30 -7.92 19.25
CA GLU A 201 6.94 -7.46 18.90
C GLU A 201 6.69 -6.00 19.28
N LYS A 202 7.06 -5.58 20.51
CA LYS A 202 6.80 -4.22 20.99
C LYS A 202 7.77 -3.17 20.42
N LEU A 203 9.06 -3.49 20.35
CA LEU A 203 10.08 -2.53 19.91
C LEU A 203 10.37 -2.59 18.40
N GLY A 204 9.97 -3.69 17.74
CA GLY A 204 10.29 -3.96 16.34
C GLY A 204 11.73 -4.46 16.15
N VAL A 205 12.00 -4.98 14.96
CA VAL A 205 13.28 -5.64 14.62
C VAL A 205 14.48 -4.72 14.83
N ASN A 206 14.41 -3.50 14.31
CA ASN A 206 15.54 -2.56 14.32
C ASN A 206 15.92 -2.06 15.72
N SER A 207 14.92 -1.80 16.58
CA SER A 207 15.16 -1.35 17.95
C SER A 207 15.68 -2.50 18.81
N SER A 208 15.26 -3.74 18.54
CA SER A 208 15.76 -4.94 19.23
C SER A 208 17.24 -5.19 18.98
N LEU A 209 17.76 -4.85 17.78
CA LEU A 209 19.19 -4.93 17.47
C LEU A 209 20.06 -3.97 18.30
N LEU A 210 19.48 -2.89 18.85
CA LEU A 210 20.23 -1.93 19.71
C LEU A 210 20.42 -2.43 21.12
N ILE A 211 19.65 -3.40 21.61
CA ILE A 211 19.69 -3.85 23.00
C ILE A 211 21.07 -4.39 23.38
N LEU A 212 21.63 -5.26 22.57
CA LEU A 212 22.93 -5.88 22.82
C LEU A 212 24.08 -4.84 22.85
N PRO A 213 24.30 -4.02 21.80
CA PRO A 213 25.39 -3.04 21.85
C PRO A 213 25.23 -2.00 22.94
N LEU A 214 23.99 -1.55 23.25
CA LEU A 214 23.76 -0.62 24.35
C LEU A 214 24.05 -1.25 25.72
N GLY A 215 23.66 -2.52 25.91
CA GLY A 215 23.98 -3.24 27.15
C GLY A 215 25.49 -3.39 27.37
N ILE A 216 26.23 -3.80 26.32
CA ILE A 216 27.68 -3.91 26.38
C ILE A 216 28.33 -2.53 26.59
N ALA A 217 27.84 -1.47 25.93
CA ALA A 217 28.31 -0.10 26.11
C ALA A 217 28.21 0.37 27.56
N LEU A 218 27.02 0.19 28.17
CA LEU A 218 26.81 0.55 29.57
C LEU A 218 27.71 -0.23 30.51
N GLY A 219 27.86 -1.54 30.30
CA GLY A 219 28.78 -2.36 31.07
C GLY A 219 30.24 -1.93 30.88
N SER A 220 30.65 -1.60 29.66
CA SER A 220 31.99 -1.13 29.32
C SER A 220 32.30 0.23 29.98
N LEU A 221 31.32 1.16 30.01
CA LEU A 221 31.46 2.42 30.74
C LEU A 221 31.58 2.19 32.24
N LEU A 222 30.80 1.24 32.79
CA LEU A 222 30.91 0.86 34.19
C LEU A 222 32.31 0.24 34.48
N PHE A 223 32.88 -0.55 33.59
CA PHE A 223 34.20 -1.11 33.75
C PHE A 223 35.33 -0.08 33.73
N LEU A 224 35.18 1.00 32.98
CA LEU A 224 36.18 2.12 33.02
C LEU A 224 36.20 2.84 34.38
N THR A 225 35.03 2.86 35.07
CA THR A 225 34.94 3.47 36.42
C THR A 225 35.33 2.50 37.53
N PHE A 226 34.95 1.23 37.38
CA PHE A 226 35.16 0.13 38.33
C PHE A 226 35.81 -1.07 37.59
N PRO A 227 37.14 -1.12 37.44
CA PRO A 227 37.81 -2.20 36.76
C PRO A 227 37.91 -3.49 37.59
N GLU A 228 36.73 -4.08 37.88
CA GLU A 228 36.59 -5.26 38.75
C GLU A 228 36.04 -6.47 37.94
N LEU A 229 36.36 -7.70 38.42
CA LEU A 229 35.93 -8.93 37.76
C LEU A 229 34.42 -9.05 37.66
N TRP A 230 33.68 -8.60 38.66
CA TRP A 230 32.23 -8.65 38.68
C TRP A 230 31.57 -7.83 37.54
N VAL A 231 32.17 -6.70 37.15
CA VAL A 231 31.69 -5.90 36.02
C VAL A 231 31.85 -6.65 34.70
N LEU A 232 32.99 -7.34 34.53
CA LEU A 232 33.25 -8.18 33.35
C LEU A 232 32.31 -9.39 33.29
N ILE A 233 31.94 -9.95 34.44
CA ILE A 233 30.90 -10.99 34.53
C ILE A 233 29.58 -10.46 33.99
N ILE A 234 29.17 -9.23 34.35
CA ILE A 234 27.95 -8.58 33.86
C ILE A 234 28.06 -8.37 32.33
N ILE A 235 29.14 -7.79 31.84
CA ILE A 235 29.34 -7.55 30.39
C ILE A 235 29.26 -8.87 29.62
N LYS A 236 29.94 -9.90 30.10
CA LYS A 236 29.96 -11.23 29.49
C LYS A 236 28.58 -11.89 29.57
N GLY A 237 27.89 -11.70 30.68
CA GLY A 237 26.51 -12.16 30.87
C GLY A 237 25.54 -11.49 29.87
N ILE A 238 25.67 -10.19 29.63
CA ILE A 238 24.91 -9.44 28.64
C ILE A 238 25.21 -9.99 27.24
N ASP A 239 26.50 -10.11 26.88
CA ASP A 239 26.93 -10.65 25.57
C ASP A 239 26.36 -12.07 25.36
N GLY A 240 26.65 -13.00 26.29
CA GLY A 240 26.23 -14.40 26.18
C GLY A 240 24.71 -14.58 26.14
N SER A 241 23.98 -13.83 26.97
CA SER A 241 22.54 -14.00 27.11
C SER A 241 21.75 -13.34 25.97
N PHE A 242 22.04 -12.09 25.61
CA PHE A 242 21.30 -11.36 24.57
C PHE A 242 21.75 -11.70 23.14
N LYS A 243 23.00 -12.09 22.93
CA LYS A 243 23.51 -12.49 21.62
C LYS A 243 22.76 -13.70 21.06
N GLN A 244 22.57 -14.72 21.89
CA GLN A 244 21.91 -15.98 21.50
C GLN A 244 20.38 -15.88 21.48
N SER A 245 19.80 -14.88 22.12
CA SER A 245 18.35 -14.69 22.25
C SER A 245 17.84 -13.55 21.37
N VAL A 246 17.65 -12.37 21.92
CA VAL A 246 17.02 -11.22 21.25
C VAL A 246 17.76 -10.80 19.99
N ASN A 247 19.12 -10.74 20.06
CA ASN A 247 19.91 -10.27 18.92
C ASN A 247 19.86 -11.26 17.74
N LYS A 248 19.93 -12.58 18.02
CA LYS A 248 19.82 -13.63 16.99
C LYS A 248 18.45 -13.58 16.31
N ALA A 249 17.36 -13.52 17.09
CA ALA A 249 16.00 -13.43 16.56
C ALA A 249 15.81 -12.16 15.71
N ALA A 250 16.30 -11.01 16.19
CA ALA A 250 16.19 -9.75 15.45
C ALA A 250 17.01 -9.77 14.14
N THR A 251 18.19 -10.39 14.14
CA THR A 251 19.03 -10.55 12.93
C THR A 251 18.35 -11.44 11.90
N GLU A 252 17.75 -12.56 12.32
CA GLU A 252 17.00 -13.44 11.41
C GLU A 252 15.80 -12.72 10.79
N LEU A 253 15.07 -11.95 11.58
CA LEU A 253 13.94 -11.15 11.09
C LEU A 253 14.38 -10.00 10.19
N ALA A 254 15.56 -9.43 10.40
CA ALA A 254 16.13 -8.43 9.51
C ALA A 254 16.41 -8.97 8.10
N MET A 255 16.54 -10.28 7.93
CA MET A 255 16.67 -10.93 6.62
C MET A 255 15.35 -11.21 5.89
N VAL A 256 14.20 -11.04 6.57
CA VAL A 256 12.88 -11.33 5.97
C VAL A 256 12.57 -10.51 4.70
N PRO A 257 12.95 -9.22 4.59
CA PRO A 257 12.68 -8.43 3.38
C PRO A 257 13.46 -8.87 2.14
N VAL A 258 14.42 -9.75 2.28
CA VAL A 258 15.28 -10.20 1.17
C VAL A 258 14.59 -11.35 0.45
N SER A 259 14.57 -11.31 -0.90
CA SER A 259 13.99 -12.39 -1.70
C SER A 259 14.65 -13.73 -1.37
N LEU A 260 13.87 -14.82 -1.37
CA LEU A 260 14.29 -16.14 -0.93
C LEU A 260 15.55 -16.63 -1.68
N GLU A 261 15.64 -16.36 -2.97
CA GLU A 261 16.78 -16.75 -3.80
C GLU A 261 18.09 -16.09 -3.34
N ILE A 262 18.06 -14.76 -3.10
CA ILE A 262 19.22 -14.01 -2.62
C ILE A 262 19.57 -14.44 -1.20
N LYS A 263 18.56 -14.62 -0.35
CA LYS A 263 18.73 -15.06 1.04
C LYS A 263 19.40 -16.42 1.12
N ASN A 264 18.96 -17.41 0.33
CA ASN A 264 19.56 -18.75 0.30
C ASN A 264 21.03 -18.73 -0.08
N ARG A 265 21.43 -17.87 -1.01
CA ARG A 265 22.82 -17.74 -1.47
C ARG A 265 23.72 -16.94 -0.53
N THR A 266 23.17 -15.94 0.15
CA THR A 266 23.98 -14.99 0.95
C THR A 266 24.03 -15.34 2.42
N LYS A 267 23.03 -16.05 2.97
CA LYS A 267 22.99 -16.39 4.40
C LYS A 267 24.19 -17.19 4.87
N SER A 268 24.48 -18.30 4.20
CA SER A 268 25.65 -19.15 4.55
C SER A 268 26.95 -18.36 4.42
N PHE A 269 27.06 -17.45 3.44
CA PHE A 269 28.22 -16.59 3.29
C PHE A 269 28.36 -15.62 4.47
N ILE A 270 27.28 -15.02 4.93
CA ILE A 270 27.29 -14.12 6.10
C ILE A 270 27.63 -14.91 7.37
N ASP A 271 26.96 -16.03 7.60
CA ASP A 271 27.14 -16.82 8.83
C ASP A 271 28.53 -17.46 8.94
N VAL A 272 29.20 -17.75 7.82
CA VAL A 272 30.52 -18.42 7.81
C VAL A 272 31.64 -17.44 7.51
N VAL A 273 31.62 -16.80 6.36
CA VAL A 273 32.73 -15.98 5.88
C VAL A 273 32.87 -14.70 6.69
N VAL A 274 31.76 -14.00 6.93
CA VAL A 274 31.76 -12.74 7.71
C VAL A 274 32.17 -13.02 9.14
N ASP A 275 31.66 -14.08 9.77
CA ASP A 275 32.04 -14.48 11.13
C ASP A 275 33.57 -14.83 11.23
N SER A 276 34.08 -15.63 10.28
CA SER A 276 35.48 -16.02 10.25
C SER A 276 36.41 -14.83 10.02
N VAL A 277 36.08 -13.94 9.08
CA VAL A 277 36.84 -12.72 8.81
C VAL A 277 36.85 -11.81 10.03
N ALA A 278 35.68 -11.60 10.65
CA ALA A 278 35.55 -10.78 11.85
C ALA A 278 36.33 -11.36 13.03
N THR A 279 36.31 -12.69 13.22
CA THR A 279 37.12 -13.38 14.23
C THR A 279 38.60 -13.19 13.94
N GLY A 280 39.07 -13.31 12.69
CA GLY A 280 40.45 -13.03 12.28
C GLY A 280 40.87 -11.58 12.56
N ILE A 281 40.02 -10.61 12.25
CA ILE A 281 40.25 -9.18 12.55
C ILE A 281 40.39 -8.97 14.06
N ALA A 282 39.51 -9.57 14.86
CA ALA A 282 39.60 -9.50 16.33
C ALA A 282 40.93 -10.11 16.84
N GLY A 283 41.35 -11.26 16.30
CA GLY A 283 42.63 -11.88 16.61
C GLY A 283 43.81 -10.98 16.25
N CYS A 284 43.80 -10.37 15.08
CA CYS A 284 44.85 -9.41 14.67
C CYS A 284 44.88 -8.18 15.59
N LEU A 285 43.73 -7.63 15.97
CA LEU A 285 43.66 -6.51 16.92
C LEU A 285 44.27 -6.91 18.28
N LEU A 286 43.96 -8.09 18.79
CA LEU A 286 44.50 -8.55 20.07
C LEU A 286 46.00 -8.80 20.02
N ILE A 287 46.50 -9.44 18.94
CA ILE A 287 47.92 -9.78 18.80
C ILE A 287 48.77 -8.55 18.52
N PHE A 288 48.42 -7.76 17.52
CA PHE A 288 49.28 -6.68 17.05
C PHE A 288 49.09 -5.37 17.82
N VAL A 289 47.83 -5.05 18.27
CA VAL A 289 47.58 -3.81 18.98
C VAL A 289 47.71 -3.99 20.48
N ILE A 290 47.03 -4.97 21.08
CA ILE A 290 47.04 -5.11 22.54
C ILE A 290 48.35 -5.75 23.04
N LYS A 291 48.72 -6.93 22.55
CA LYS A 291 49.96 -7.58 22.94
C LYS A 291 51.19 -6.92 22.34
N GLY A 292 51.15 -6.52 21.06
CA GLY A 292 52.28 -5.91 20.36
C GLY A 292 52.71 -4.58 20.96
N LEU A 293 51.77 -3.76 21.45
CA LEU A 293 52.02 -2.47 22.11
C LEU A 293 52.07 -2.60 23.65
N SER A 294 51.95 -3.81 24.20
CA SER A 294 51.94 -4.07 25.65
C SER A 294 50.91 -3.23 26.41
N LEU A 295 49.73 -3.01 25.79
CA LEU A 295 48.69 -2.17 26.36
C LEU A 295 47.95 -2.87 27.51
N PRO A 296 47.63 -2.15 28.60
CA PRO A 296 46.79 -2.68 29.66
C PRO A 296 45.39 -3.05 29.15
N SER A 297 44.73 -4.04 29.80
CA SER A 297 43.41 -4.54 29.41
C SER A 297 42.30 -3.46 29.35
N ASN A 298 42.50 -2.31 30.04
CA ASN A 298 41.58 -1.19 30.00
C ASN A 298 41.45 -0.55 28.60
N TYR A 299 42.55 -0.58 27.81
CA TYR A 299 42.51 -0.10 26.42
C TYR A 299 41.60 -0.95 25.52
N VAL A 300 41.43 -2.24 25.83
CA VAL A 300 40.46 -3.10 25.12
C VAL A 300 39.06 -2.54 25.24
N THR A 301 38.70 -2.04 26.44
CA THR A 301 37.37 -1.42 26.68
C THR A 301 37.17 -0.18 25.83
N VAL A 302 38.18 0.64 25.63
CA VAL A 302 38.12 1.85 24.77
C VAL A 302 37.85 1.43 23.32
N ILE A 303 38.55 0.39 22.85
CA ILE A 303 38.32 -0.15 21.51
C ILE A 303 36.91 -0.74 21.38
N ILE A 304 36.43 -1.47 22.38
CA ILE A 304 35.05 -1.98 22.42
C ILE A 304 34.04 -0.85 22.31
N ILE A 305 34.18 0.21 23.10
CA ILE A 305 33.25 1.38 23.05
C ILE A 305 33.27 2.03 21.66
N PHE A 306 34.46 2.23 21.08
CA PHE A 306 34.58 2.77 19.72
C PHE A 306 33.87 1.90 18.69
N LEU A 307 34.08 0.58 18.71
CA LEU A 307 33.42 -0.35 17.81
C LEU A 307 31.91 -0.39 18.01
N ILE A 308 31.44 -0.26 19.25
CA ILE A 308 30.02 -0.17 19.55
C ILE A 308 29.38 1.09 18.95
N LEU A 309 30.07 2.24 19.00
CA LEU A 309 29.57 3.47 18.35
C LEU A 309 29.41 3.25 16.83
N VAL A 310 30.41 2.63 16.19
CA VAL A 310 30.32 2.26 14.76
C VAL A 310 29.17 1.27 14.52
N TRP A 311 29.00 0.29 15.41
CA TRP A 311 27.92 -0.69 15.33
C TRP A 311 26.54 -0.04 15.42
N ILE A 312 26.32 0.88 16.37
CA ILE A 312 25.07 1.61 16.52
C ILE A 312 24.75 2.43 15.26
N VAL A 313 25.77 3.12 14.68
CA VAL A 313 25.59 3.83 13.41
C VAL A 313 25.21 2.85 12.29
N GLY A 314 25.84 1.68 12.25
CA GLY A 314 25.49 0.61 11.33
C GLY A 314 24.03 0.18 11.44
N ILE A 315 23.51 0.00 12.66
CA ILE A 315 22.11 -0.39 12.92
C ILE A 315 21.13 0.68 12.37
N PHE A 316 21.41 1.97 12.54
CA PHE A 316 20.59 3.03 11.95
C PHE A 316 20.58 2.97 10.40
N ARG A 317 21.73 2.62 9.79
CA ARG A 317 21.80 2.40 8.32
C ARG A 317 21.02 1.16 7.88
N VAL A 318 21.06 0.09 8.68
CA VAL A 318 20.24 -1.12 8.44
C VAL A 318 18.76 -0.76 8.48
N ARG A 319 18.32 0.06 9.44
CA ARG A 319 16.93 0.51 9.54
C ARG A 319 16.45 1.16 8.24
N ASP A 320 17.18 2.13 7.69
CA ASP A 320 16.82 2.82 6.47
C ASP A 320 16.82 1.91 5.24
N SER A 321 17.77 0.99 5.18
CA SER A 321 17.90 0.02 4.09
C SER A 321 16.83 -1.09 4.17
N TYR A 322 16.42 -1.48 5.38
CA TYR A 322 15.38 -2.47 5.64
C TYR A 322 14.06 -2.07 4.99
N PHE A 323 13.60 -0.83 5.24
CA PHE A 323 12.37 -0.33 4.63
C PHE A 323 12.44 -0.25 3.10
N LYS A 324 13.59 0.17 2.56
CA LYS A 324 13.79 0.22 1.11
C LYS A 324 13.77 -1.16 0.47
N SER A 325 14.45 -2.12 1.10
CA SER A 325 14.48 -3.50 0.64
C SER A 325 13.10 -4.16 0.72
N PHE A 326 12.37 -3.93 1.82
CA PHE A 326 11.02 -4.44 2.01
C PHE A 326 10.06 -3.93 0.95
N ARG A 327 10.09 -2.61 0.69
CA ARG A 327 9.30 -1.99 -0.38
C ARG A 327 9.63 -2.59 -1.74
N GLN A 328 10.89 -2.80 -2.03
CA GLN A 328 11.33 -3.34 -3.31
C GLN A 328 10.89 -4.79 -3.49
N SER A 329 11.09 -5.63 -2.49
CA SER A 329 10.66 -7.03 -2.48
C SER A 329 9.14 -7.16 -2.64
N LEU A 330 8.38 -6.35 -1.90
CA LEU A 330 6.92 -6.35 -2.00
C LEU A 330 6.44 -5.87 -3.37
N LYS A 331 7.10 -4.88 -3.95
CA LYS A 331 6.80 -4.41 -5.31
C LYS A 331 7.09 -5.48 -6.36
N GLU A 332 8.21 -6.17 -6.25
CA GLU A 332 8.57 -7.28 -7.15
C GLU A 332 7.57 -8.44 -7.04
N ALA A 333 7.15 -8.81 -5.83
CA ALA A 333 6.14 -9.83 -5.61
C ALA A 333 4.77 -9.47 -6.24
N VAL A 334 4.35 -8.22 -6.10
CA VAL A 334 3.10 -7.72 -6.73
C VAL A 334 3.21 -7.72 -8.25
N GLU A 335 4.35 -7.31 -8.81
CA GLU A 335 4.55 -7.30 -10.28
C GLU A 335 4.54 -8.72 -10.87
N VAL A 336 5.03 -9.72 -10.15
CA VAL A 336 4.98 -11.13 -10.54
C VAL A 336 3.53 -11.65 -10.50
N THR A 337 2.78 -11.32 -9.47
CA THR A 337 1.39 -11.79 -9.30
C THR A 337 0.42 -11.14 -10.31
N GLU A 338 0.66 -9.86 -10.68
CA GLU A 338 -0.15 -9.15 -11.69
C GLU A 338 0.12 -9.64 -13.12
N GLY A 339 1.06 -10.57 -13.35
CA GLY A 339 1.38 -11.15 -14.65
C GLY A 339 1.90 -10.12 -15.68
N VAL A 340 2.38 -8.98 -15.20
CA VAL A 340 2.91 -7.92 -16.07
C VAL A 340 4.28 -8.36 -16.58
N PRO A 341 4.41 -8.72 -17.90
CA PRO A 341 5.71 -9.10 -18.42
C PRO A 341 6.70 -7.95 -18.23
N ARG A 342 7.92 -8.26 -17.80
CA ARG A 342 9.08 -7.34 -17.75
C ARG A 342 9.45 -6.83 -19.16
N ARG A 343 8.50 -6.27 -19.89
CA ARG A 343 8.82 -5.45 -21.05
C ARG A 343 9.48 -4.18 -20.52
N LYS A 344 10.75 -3.95 -20.87
CA LYS A 344 11.36 -2.62 -20.79
C LYS A 344 10.32 -1.65 -21.33
N ARG A 345 9.64 -0.90 -20.43
CA ARG A 345 8.72 0.16 -20.85
C ARG A 345 9.57 1.10 -21.68
N LYS A 346 9.40 1.06 -23.00
CA LYS A 346 9.90 2.11 -23.88
C LYS A 346 9.40 3.41 -23.27
N SER A 347 10.29 4.39 -23.15
CA SER A 347 9.94 5.70 -22.64
C SER A 347 8.61 6.14 -23.29
N PRO A 348 7.62 6.65 -22.53
CA PRO A 348 6.38 7.17 -23.13
C PRO A 348 6.63 8.16 -24.26
N LEU A 349 7.77 8.82 -24.23
CA LEU A 349 8.24 9.76 -25.23
C LEU A 349 8.69 9.06 -26.53
N GLU A 350 9.34 7.90 -26.46
CA GLU A 350 9.72 7.12 -27.64
C GLU A 350 8.51 6.46 -28.31
N LEU A 351 7.54 6.02 -27.50
CA LEU A 351 6.27 5.52 -28.01
C LEU A 351 5.53 6.65 -28.74
N GLY A 352 5.47 7.84 -28.15
CA GLY A 352 4.85 9.02 -28.74
C GLY A 352 5.51 9.43 -30.07
N LYS A 353 6.82 9.47 -30.13
CA LYS A 353 7.54 9.74 -31.40
C LYS A 353 7.16 8.75 -32.49
N ARG A 354 7.00 7.48 -32.14
CA ARG A 354 6.64 6.44 -33.11
C ARG A 354 5.18 6.57 -33.58
N ILE A 355 4.25 6.87 -32.65
CA ILE A 355 2.83 7.08 -32.99
C ILE A 355 2.69 8.29 -33.91
N LEU A 356 3.32 9.42 -33.60
CA LEU A 356 3.24 10.64 -34.41
C LEU A 356 3.92 10.51 -35.79
N SER A 357 4.86 9.56 -35.96
CA SER A 357 5.54 9.36 -37.27
C SER A 357 4.88 8.27 -38.12
N ASN A 358 4.31 7.21 -37.52
CA ASN A 358 3.88 6.00 -38.21
C ASN A 358 2.55 5.43 -37.69
N GLY A 359 1.80 6.16 -36.84
CA GLY A 359 0.50 5.75 -36.33
C GLY A 359 -0.59 5.90 -37.41
N ASN A 360 -1.70 5.20 -37.22
CA ASN A 360 -2.91 5.48 -38.00
C ASN A 360 -3.59 6.78 -37.50
N PRO A 361 -4.45 7.44 -38.29
CA PRO A 361 -5.08 8.71 -37.93
C PRO A 361 -5.74 8.70 -36.57
N LEU A 362 -6.51 7.67 -36.20
CA LEU A 362 -7.17 7.52 -34.91
C LEU A 362 -6.18 7.48 -33.74
N GLN A 363 -5.07 6.75 -33.89
CA GLN A 363 -4.04 6.67 -32.85
C GLN A 363 -3.31 8.00 -32.68
N ILE A 364 -3.09 8.74 -33.75
CA ILE A 364 -2.45 10.06 -33.72
C ILE A 364 -3.36 11.04 -32.98
N VAL A 365 -4.64 11.10 -33.35
CA VAL A 365 -5.63 11.99 -32.71
C VAL A 365 -5.78 11.67 -31.23
N GLU A 366 -5.96 10.40 -30.87
CA GLU A 366 -6.07 9.99 -29.46
C GLU A 366 -4.82 10.34 -28.65
N TYR A 367 -3.63 10.11 -29.23
CA TYR A 367 -2.37 10.47 -28.59
C TYR A 367 -2.22 11.97 -28.42
N LEU A 368 -2.53 12.77 -29.45
CA LEU A 368 -2.48 14.25 -29.37
C LEU A 368 -3.46 14.79 -28.32
N ASN A 369 -4.69 14.28 -28.26
CA ASN A 369 -5.70 14.72 -27.31
C ASN A 369 -5.33 14.41 -25.85
N HIS A 370 -4.51 13.39 -25.60
CA HIS A 370 -4.02 13.02 -24.27
C HIS A 370 -2.60 13.51 -23.95
N LEU A 371 -1.97 14.23 -24.88
CA LEU A 371 -0.60 14.72 -24.71
C LEU A 371 -0.55 15.84 -23.66
N ASN A 372 0.26 15.64 -22.60
CA ASN A 372 0.43 16.68 -21.61
C ASN A 372 1.41 17.77 -22.09
N LYS A 373 1.25 19.01 -21.59
CA LYS A 373 2.03 20.21 -21.97
C LYS A 373 3.56 19.99 -21.91
N ARG A 374 4.07 19.17 -21.02
CA ARG A 374 5.52 18.92 -20.88
C ARG A 374 6.05 18.03 -21.99
N ASN A 375 5.33 17.00 -22.36
CA ASN A 375 5.70 16.08 -23.45
C ASN A 375 5.44 16.71 -24.81
N ALA A 376 4.38 17.52 -24.95
CA ALA A 376 4.09 18.30 -26.14
C ALA A 376 5.30 19.15 -26.53
N LYS A 377 5.90 19.88 -25.56
CA LYS A 377 7.06 20.75 -25.81
C LYS A 377 8.25 20.01 -26.41
N ILE A 378 8.48 18.75 -26.04
CA ILE A 378 9.56 17.90 -26.57
C ILE A 378 9.21 17.33 -27.95
N LEU A 379 7.93 17.13 -28.23
CA LEU A 379 7.43 16.52 -29.47
C LEU A 379 7.02 17.55 -30.53
N LYS A 380 7.19 18.84 -30.28
CA LYS A 380 6.83 19.95 -31.16
C LYS A 380 7.26 19.73 -32.62
N GLN A 381 8.52 19.34 -32.83
CA GLN A 381 9.07 19.08 -34.17
C GLN A 381 8.41 17.90 -34.89
N LYS A 382 7.68 17.04 -34.20
CA LYS A 382 6.91 15.92 -34.77
C LYS A 382 5.44 16.27 -34.97
N ILE A 383 4.93 17.28 -34.27
CA ILE A 383 3.54 17.76 -34.41
C ILE A 383 3.38 18.68 -35.60
N ILE A 384 4.35 19.58 -35.87
CA ILE A 384 4.28 20.52 -37.01
C ILE A 384 4.06 19.82 -38.38
N PRO A 385 4.76 18.75 -38.75
CA PRO A 385 4.50 18.06 -40.03
C PRO A 385 3.09 17.47 -40.16
N LEU A 386 2.37 17.22 -39.02
CA LEU A 386 1.01 16.70 -39.04
C LEU A 386 -0.03 17.73 -39.53
N LEU A 387 0.34 18.99 -39.61
CA LEU A 387 -0.48 20.03 -40.25
C LEU A 387 -0.74 19.73 -41.75
N ASN A 388 0.17 19.01 -42.40
CA ASN A 388 0.04 18.61 -43.81
C ASN A 388 -0.47 17.15 -43.98
N HIS A 389 -1.07 16.59 -42.93
CA HIS A 389 -1.61 15.23 -42.99
C HIS A 389 -2.85 15.18 -43.89
N GLU A 390 -3.11 14.03 -44.52
CA GLU A 390 -4.27 13.86 -45.41
C GLU A 390 -5.60 13.90 -44.66
N ASP A 391 -5.64 13.43 -43.42
CA ASP A 391 -6.81 13.36 -42.55
C ASP A 391 -7.01 14.69 -41.79
N ASP A 392 -8.19 15.28 -41.94
CA ASP A 392 -8.54 16.57 -41.31
C ASP A 392 -8.65 16.51 -39.80
N ALA A 393 -9.08 15.39 -39.21
CA ALA A 393 -9.09 15.21 -37.78
C ALA A 393 -7.68 15.27 -37.18
N VAL A 394 -6.67 14.78 -37.90
CA VAL A 394 -5.25 14.88 -37.49
C VAL A 394 -4.75 16.32 -37.57
N LYS A 395 -5.14 17.07 -38.63
CA LYS A 395 -4.79 18.50 -38.75
C LYS A 395 -5.39 19.29 -37.58
N ILE A 396 -6.68 19.11 -37.28
CA ILE A 396 -7.38 19.75 -36.17
C ILE A 396 -6.71 19.44 -34.83
N ALA A 397 -6.41 18.17 -34.56
CA ALA A 397 -5.74 17.76 -33.34
C ALA A 397 -4.33 18.36 -33.23
N ALA A 398 -3.60 18.47 -34.33
CA ALA A 398 -2.27 19.09 -34.40
C ALA A 398 -2.35 20.59 -34.14
N ILE A 399 -3.27 21.31 -34.75
CA ILE A 399 -3.51 22.75 -34.52
C ILE A 399 -3.88 23.00 -33.05
N ASN A 400 -4.80 22.21 -32.48
CA ASN A 400 -5.22 22.35 -31.10
C ASN A 400 -4.07 22.08 -30.10
N GLN A 401 -3.14 21.18 -30.41
CA GLN A 401 -1.94 20.99 -29.61
C GLN A 401 -0.95 22.17 -29.75
N LEU A 402 -0.76 22.69 -30.96
CA LEU A 402 0.09 23.85 -31.22
C LEU A 402 -0.49 25.13 -30.62
N TYR A 403 -1.78 25.24 -30.44
CA TYR A 403 -2.47 26.34 -29.75
C TYR A 403 -1.89 26.67 -28.37
N HIS A 404 -1.41 25.69 -27.66
CA HIS A 404 -0.89 25.85 -26.30
C HIS A 404 0.58 26.28 -26.20
N TYR A 405 1.28 26.49 -27.32
CA TYR A 405 2.66 26.98 -27.30
C TYR A 405 2.72 28.51 -27.31
N PRO A 406 3.58 29.13 -26.47
CA PRO A 406 3.62 30.59 -26.28
C PRO A 406 4.14 31.37 -27.50
N GLU A 407 4.75 30.71 -28.45
CA GLU A 407 5.28 31.33 -29.68
C GLU A 407 4.52 30.79 -30.89
N GLY A 408 4.04 31.64 -31.72
CA GLY A 408 3.32 31.27 -32.95
C GLY A 408 4.21 30.55 -33.97
N THR A 409 4.58 29.33 -33.64
CA THR A 409 5.60 28.54 -34.35
C THR A 409 5.17 27.93 -35.67
N ALA A 410 3.91 28.03 -36.03
CA ALA A 410 3.34 27.46 -37.24
C ALA A 410 2.38 28.46 -37.95
N LEU A 411 2.56 29.76 -37.73
CA LEU A 411 1.65 30.80 -38.22
C LEU A 411 1.43 30.73 -39.74
N GLU A 412 2.50 30.60 -40.53
CA GLU A 412 2.37 30.53 -41.99
C GLU A 412 1.62 29.27 -42.45
N ALA A 413 2.00 28.10 -41.91
CA ALA A 413 1.35 26.86 -42.28
C ALA A 413 -0.16 26.80 -41.88
N VAL A 414 -0.51 27.41 -40.77
CA VAL A 414 -1.91 27.50 -40.32
C VAL A 414 -2.68 28.59 -41.09
N ARG A 415 -2.03 29.68 -41.50
CA ARG A 415 -2.66 30.73 -42.31
C ARG A 415 -3.21 30.17 -43.62
N ASP A 416 -2.47 29.28 -44.30
CA ASP A 416 -2.91 28.66 -45.53
C ASP A 416 -4.13 27.72 -45.36
N MET A 417 -4.32 27.21 -44.16
CA MET A 417 -5.42 26.29 -43.82
C MET A 417 -6.79 27.00 -43.72
N VAL A 418 -6.82 28.30 -43.57
CA VAL A 418 -8.09 29.05 -43.52
C VAL A 418 -8.79 29.05 -44.90
N HIS A 419 -8.09 28.70 -45.95
CA HIS A 419 -8.62 28.60 -47.30
C HIS A 419 -9.03 27.16 -47.71
N LEU A 420 -8.95 26.17 -46.79
CA LEU A 420 -9.37 24.82 -47.02
C LEU A 420 -10.92 24.74 -47.07
N LYS A 421 -11.41 23.61 -47.62
CA LYS A 421 -12.85 23.40 -47.77
C LYS A 421 -13.54 22.84 -46.50
N ASP A 422 -12.74 22.33 -45.57
CA ASP A 422 -13.29 21.74 -44.35
C ASP A 422 -13.49 22.83 -43.28
N ASP A 423 -14.74 23.08 -42.92
CA ASP A 423 -15.15 24.13 -41.99
C ASP A 423 -14.54 23.95 -40.58
N GLU A 424 -14.35 22.70 -40.08
CA GLU A 424 -13.75 22.46 -38.78
C GLU A 424 -12.24 22.75 -38.77
N VAL A 425 -11.53 22.47 -39.85
CA VAL A 425 -10.12 22.84 -40.00
C VAL A 425 -9.97 24.34 -40.06
N VAL A 426 -10.85 25.04 -40.82
CA VAL A 426 -10.89 26.52 -40.89
C VAL A 426 -11.13 27.11 -39.48
N TYR A 427 -12.06 26.57 -38.74
CA TYR A 427 -12.32 27.02 -37.36
C TYR A 427 -11.12 26.82 -36.43
N ALA A 428 -10.49 25.67 -36.46
CA ALA A 428 -9.28 25.39 -35.67
C ALA A 428 -8.13 26.34 -36.04
N ALA A 429 -7.95 26.58 -37.37
CA ALA A 429 -6.94 27.49 -37.89
C ALA A 429 -7.21 28.94 -37.43
N MET A 430 -8.44 29.42 -37.51
CA MET A 430 -8.83 30.75 -37.03
C MET A 430 -8.57 30.94 -35.53
N ASN A 431 -8.95 29.96 -34.71
CA ASN A 431 -8.64 29.99 -33.27
C ASN A 431 -7.15 30.12 -32.98
N TYR A 432 -6.33 29.38 -33.71
CA TYR A 432 -4.87 29.43 -33.57
C TYR A 432 -4.31 30.79 -33.99
N LEU A 433 -4.73 31.30 -35.14
CA LEU A 433 -4.25 32.60 -35.67
C LEU A 433 -4.62 33.75 -34.74
N ILE A 434 -5.82 33.76 -34.19
CA ILE A 434 -6.27 34.82 -33.26
C ILE A 434 -5.40 34.88 -32.00
N LEU A 435 -5.04 33.73 -31.46
CA LEU A 435 -4.20 33.68 -30.27
C LEU A 435 -2.75 34.11 -30.54
N HIS A 436 -2.22 33.85 -31.76
CA HIS A 436 -0.80 33.96 -32.04
C HIS A 436 -0.44 35.14 -32.95
N THR A 437 -1.41 35.80 -33.57
CA THR A 437 -1.23 37.05 -34.29
C THR A 437 -1.36 38.24 -33.34
N SER A 438 -0.46 39.23 -33.49
CA SER A 438 -0.58 40.50 -32.73
C SER A 438 -1.85 41.25 -33.15
N LEU A 439 -2.57 41.81 -32.17
CA LEU A 439 -3.87 42.52 -32.29
C LEU A 439 -3.90 43.67 -33.33
N ASN A 440 -2.80 44.04 -33.91
CA ASN A 440 -2.73 45.05 -34.96
C ASN A 440 -3.25 44.55 -36.34
N ASP A 441 -3.45 43.25 -36.51
CA ASP A 441 -4.00 42.66 -37.75
C ASP A 441 -5.50 42.35 -37.61
N SER A 442 -6.26 43.31 -37.15
CA SER A 442 -7.73 43.20 -36.96
C SER A 442 -8.51 42.96 -38.25
N ARG A 443 -7.89 43.08 -39.39
CA ARG A 443 -8.49 42.80 -40.73
C ARG A 443 -8.95 41.33 -40.86
N ILE A 444 -8.42 40.42 -40.07
CA ILE A 444 -8.84 39.02 -40.05
C ILE A 444 -10.34 38.93 -39.68
N PHE A 445 -10.78 39.66 -38.69
CA PHE A 445 -12.19 39.63 -38.29
C PHE A 445 -13.09 40.28 -39.33
N ASP A 446 -12.66 41.37 -40.05
CA ASP A 446 -13.48 42.05 -41.03
C ASP A 446 -13.89 41.13 -42.19
N SER A 447 -12.99 40.24 -42.63
CA SER A 447 -13.26 39.33 -43.75
C SER A 447 -14.11 38.12 -43.34
N TYR A 448 -13.95 37.56 -42.13
CA TYR A 448 -14.61 36.33 -41.71
C TYR A 448 -15.95 36.55 -41.02
N LEU A 449 -16.13 37.66 -40.29
CA LEU A 449 -17.43 38.02 -39.67
C LEU A 449 -18.53 38.32 -40.67
N ASN A 450 -18.21 38.66 -41.91
CA ASN A 450 -19.14 38.92 -43.02
C ASN A 450 -18.94 37.93 -44.19
N HIS A 451 -18.48 36.71 -43.87
CA HIS A 451 -18.27 35.66 -44.85
C HIS A 451 -19.60 35.14 -45.43
N SER A 452 -19.58 34.70 -46.67
CA SER A 452 -20.75 34.14 -47.36
C SER A 452 -21.24 32.79 -46.79
N SER A 453 -20.41 32.07 -46.02
CA SER A 453 -20.81 30.86 -45.27
C SER A 453 -21.12 31.27 -43.85
N ASP A 454 -22.37 31.04 -43.41
CA ASP A 454 -22.84 31.30 -42.05
C ASP A 454 -22.03 30.57 -41.00
N TYR A 455 -21.61 29.32 -41.31
CA TYR A 455 -20.73 28.54 -40.41
C TYR A 455 -19.43 29.29 -40.11
N ILE A 456 -18.76 29.84 -41.12
CA ILE A 456 -17.52 30.59 -40.96
C ILE A 456 -17.74 31.89 -40.19
N ALA A 457 -18.85 32.62 -40.50
CA ALA A 457 -19.21 33.85 -39.84
C ALA A 457 -19.51 33.62 -38.35
N HIS A 458 -20.24 32.55 -38.04
CA HIS A 458 -20.55 32.14 -36.66
C HIS A 458 -19.31 31.63 -35.89
N ALA A 459 -18.42 30.88 -36.55
CA ALA A 459 -17.15 30.50 -35.97
C ALA A 459 -16.27 31.73 -35.68
N ALA A 460 -16.27 32.72 -36.59
CA ALA A 460 -15.54 33.98 -36.37
C ALA A 460 -16.11 34.79 -35.20
N LEU A 461 -17.40 34.79 -35.01
CA LEU A 461 -18.06 35.43 -33.86
C LEU A 461 -17.67 34.76 -32.54
N LEU A 462 -17.60 33.45 -32.48
CA LEU A 462 -17.07 32.75 -31.31
C LEU A 462 -15.63 33.12 -31.01
N CYS A 463 -14.79 33.20 -32.04
CA CYS A 463 -13.40 33.64 -31.91
C CYS A 463 -13.32 35.08 -31.40
N LEU A 464 -14.13 35.96 -31.92
CA LEU A 464 -14.27 37.35 -31.46
C LEU A 464 -14.69 37.41 -29.99
N ALA A 465 -15.69 36.66 -29.57
CA ALA A 465 -16.14 36.61 -28.20
C ALA A 465 -15.04 36.10 -27.24
N LYS A 466 -14.21 35.11 -27.66
CA LYS A 466 -13.07 34.63 -26.89
C LYS A 466 -12.04 35.73 -26.67
N GLU A 467 -11.69 36.46 -27.71
CA GLU A 467 -10.70 37.55 -27.64
C GLU A 467 -11.23 38.74 -26.84
N ALA A 468 -12.48 39.10 -27.05
CA ALA A 468 -13.19 40.17 -26.35
C ALA A 468 -13.21 39.99 -24.83
N ARG A 469 -13.18 38.78 -24.35
CA ARG A 469 -13.07 38.48 -22.90
C ARG A 469 -11.84 39.08 -22.24
N ASN A 470 -10.72 39.13 -22.98
CA ASN A 470 -9.46 39.65 -22.50
C ASN A 470 -9.24 41.11 -22.94
N ASN A 471 -10.01 41.59 -23.94
CA ASN A 471 -9.86 42.91 -24.54
C ASN A 471 -11.21 43.54 -24.90
N GLN A 472 -11.79 44.33 -23.99
CA GLN A 472 -13.09 44.97 -24.16
C GLN A 472 -13.14 45.93 -25.35
N GLN A 473 -12.02 46.53 -25.79
CA GLN A 473 -11.98 47.41 -26.95
C GLN A 473 -12.36 46.68 -28.24
N ILE A 474 -12.04 45.40 -28.35
CA ILE A 474 -12.42 44.58 -29.49
C ILE A 474 -13.91 44.32 -29.50
N ALA A 475 -14.52 44.04 -28.34
CA ALA A 475 -15.96 43.83 -28.23
C ALA A 475 -16.74 45.07 -28.73
N SER A 476 -16.34 46.23 -28.32
CA SER A 476 -16.97 47.52 -28.74
C SER A 476 -16.70 47.82 -30.19
N ARG A 477 -15.50 47.59 -30.71
CA ARG A 477 -15.14 47.84 -32.11
C ARG A 477 -15.98 47.07 -33.13
N TYR A 478 -16.25 45.80 -32.79
CA TYR A 478 -16.98 44.88 -33.68
C TYR A 478 -18.46 44.73 -33.28
N ASN A 479 -18.96 45.54 -32.35
CA ASN A 479 -20.35 45.51 -31.87
C ASN A 479 -20.79 44.07 -31.52
N LEU A 480 -20.00 43.35 -30.67
CA LEU A 480 -20.23 41.96 -30.32
C LEU A 480 -21.65 41.70 -29.78
N GLU A 481 -22.18 42.60 -28.96
CA GLU A 481 -23.50 42.53 -28.40
C GLU A 481 -24.59 42.52 -29.51
N LEU A 482 -24.54 43.52 -30.43
CA LEU A 482 -25.47 43.61 -31.53
C LEU A 482 -25.43 42.38 -32.45
N ARG A 483 -24.23 41.83 -32.70
CA ARG A 483 -24.08 40.63 -33.52
C ARG A 483 -24.70 39.40 -32.87
N ILE A 484 -24.56 39.23 -31.56
CA ILE A 484 -25.21 38.16 -30.80
C ILE A 484 -26.76 38.35 -30.82
N GLU A 485 -27.23 39.60 -30.68
CA GLU A 485 -28.67 39.90 -30.76
C GLU A 485 -29.25 39.57 -32.16
N LEU A 486 -28.57 40.00 -33.22
CA LEU A 486 -29.00 39.71 -34.60
C LEU A 486 -29.06 38.19 -34.86
N TRP A 487 -28.06 37.48 -34.38
CA TRP A 487 -28.04 36.01 -34.54
C TRP A 487 -29.16 35.32 -33.71
N LEU A 488 -29.45 35.79 -32.52
CA LEU A 488 -30.56 35.29 -31.74
C LEU A 488 -31.91 35.58 -32.42
N ALA A 489 -32.08 36.78 -33.03
CA ALA A 489 -33.29 37.15 -33.79
C ALA A 489 -33.43 36.28 -35.07
N GLU A 490 -32.35 35.93 -35.74
CA GLU A 490 -32.37 35.06 -36.89
C GLU A 490 -32.81 33.62 -36.54
N LEU A 491 -32.45 33.12 -35.35
CA LEU A 491 -32.90 31.82 -34.88
C LEU A 491 -34.40 31.73 -34.59
N GLU A 492 -35.08 32.87 -34.36
CA GLU A 492 -36.53 32.94 -34.11
C GLU A 492 -37.35 32.92 -35.43
N LEU A 493 -36.70 33.00 -36.60
CA LEU A 493 -37.39 32.96 -37.89
C LEU A 493 -37.84 31.53 -38.24
N PRO A 494 -39.06 31.35 -38.74
CA PRO A 494 -39.66 30.00 -38.92
C PRO A 494 -38.99 29.11 -39.98
N ASP A 495 -38.18 29.66 -40.89
CA ASP A 495 -37.51 28.98 -41.99
C ASP A 495 -36.01 28.77 -41.80
N SER A 496 -35.51 28.95 -40.62
CA SER A 496 -34.08 28.85 -40.34
C SER A 496 -33.65 27.38 -40.09
N ASP A 497 -32.93 26.77 -41.05
CA ASP A 497 -32.33 25.43 -40.92
C ASP A 497 -30.89 25.59 -40.46
N HIS A 498 -30.72 25.65 -39.12
CA HIS A 498 -29.40 25.82 -38.51
C HIS A 498 -28.80 24.49 -38.14
N ARG A 499 -27.49 24.35 -38.43
CA ARG A 499 -26.70 23.18 -38.00
C ARG A 499 -26.56 23.22 -36.48
N PRO A 500 -26.52 22.04 -35.80
CA PRO A 500 -26.28 21.96 -34.36
C PRO A 500 -24.96 22.62 -33.92
N GLU A 501 -23.94 22.61 -34.79
CA GLU A 501 -22.64 23.21 -34.56
C GLU A 501 -22.75 24.76 -34.47
N GLU A 502 -23.57 25.41 -35.29
CA GLU A 502 -23.77 26.85 -35.27
C GLU A 502 -24.41 27.30 -33.94
N LEU A 503 -25.44 26.56 -33.47
CA LEU A 503 -26.02 26.81 -32.16
C LEU A 503 -24.99 26.64 -31.05
N SER A 504 -24.07 25.70 -31.20
CA SER A 504 -22.97 25.49 -30.23
C SER A 504 -22.03 26.69 -30.19
N PHE A 505 -21.72 27.29 -31.35
CA PHE A 505 -20.89 28.51 -31.43
C PHE A 505 -21.58 29.70 -30.76
N LEU A 506 -22.87 29.87 -30.94
CA LEU A 506 -23.61 30.94 -30.29
C LEU A 506 -23.63 30.76 -28.76
N LEU A 507 -23.94 29.57 -28.27
CA LEU A 507 -23.94 29.28 -26.83
C LEU A 507 -22.57 29.61 -26.20
N GLU A 508 -21.47 29.16 -26.81
CA GLU A 508 -20.14 29.45 -26.32
C GLU A 508 -19.78 30.93 -26.46
N SER A 509 -20.22 31.60 -27.55
CA SER A 509 -20.02 33.05 -27.74
C SER A 509 -20.69 33.86 -26.62
N ILE A 510 -21.91 33.53 -26.25
CA ILE A 510 -22.61 34.10 -25.10
C ILE A 510 -21.83 33.85 -23.80
N GLY A 511 -21.33 32.62 -23.62
CA GLY A 511 -20.52 32.28 -22.47
C GLY A 511 -19.25 33.15 -22.35
N TYR A 512 -18.50 33.35 -23.47
CA TYR A 512 -17.30 34.17 -23.49
C TYR A 512 -17.59 35.66 -23.39
N ALA A 513 -18.67 36.16 -24.01
CA ALA A 513 -19.07 37.56 -23.95
C ALA A 513 -19.44 38.01 -22.53
N GLN A 514 -19.84 37.09 -21.65
CA GLN A 514 -20.20 37.35 -20.25
C GLN A 514 -21.31 38.41 -20.11
N MET A 515 -22.30 38.38 -21.03
CA MET A 515 -23.42 39.32 -21.07
C MET A 515 -24.67 38.67 -20.42
N PRO A 516 -25.10 39.10 -19.21
CA PRO A 516 -26.15 38.46 -18.45
C PRO A 516 -27.50 38.40 -19.15
N GLN A 517 -27.80 39.39 -20.01
CA GLN A 517 -29.05 39.50 -20.76
C GLN A 517 -29.31 38.27 -21.66
N PHE A 518 -28.24 37.61 -22.14
CA PHE A 518 -28.37 36.43 -23.00
C PHE A 518 -28.30 35.07 -22.24
N TYR A 519 -28.14 35.09 -20.91
CA TYR A 519 -28.02 33.84 -20.14
C TYR A 519 -29.31 33.00 -20.12
N SER A 520 -30.48 33.61 -20.38
CA SER A 520 -31.75 32.87 -20.57
C SER A 520 -31.64 31.84 -21.71
N PHE A 521 -30.91 32.17 -22.79
CA PHE A 521 -30.72 31.28 -23.93
C PHE A 521 -29.89 30.06 -23.53
N ILE A 522 -28.82 30.21 -22.72
CA ILE A 522 -28.05 29.09 -22.18
C ILE A 522 -28.97 28.19 -21.34
N SER A 523 -29.76 28.78 -20.43
CA SER A 523 -30.69 28.01 -19.56
C SER A 523 -31.75 27.23 -20.35
N ALA A 524 -32.30 27.81 -21.39
CA ALA A 524 -33.30 27.17 -22.24
C ALA A 524 -32.74 25.91 -22.92
N ASN A 525 -31.50 25.95 -23.33
CA ASN A 525 -30.80 24.85 -24.03
C ASN A 525 -30.35 23.72 -23.11
N PHE A 526 -30.43 23.81 -21.80
CA PHE A 526 -30.22 22.69 -20.89
C PHE A 526 -31.21 21.54 -21.09
N ASN A 527 -32.38 21.83 -21.64
CA ASN A 527 -33.42 20.84 -21.92
C ASN A 527 -33.56 20.55 -23.42
N ASN A 528 -32.59 20.91 -24.25
CA ASN A 528 -32.65 20.68 -25.67
C ASN A 528 -32.70 19.18 -25.99
N ARG A 529 -33.38 18.81 -27.09
CA ARG A 529 -33.50 17.42 -27.54
C ARG A 529 -32.19 16.87 -28.09
N ASN A 530 -31.31 17.71 -28.61
CA ASN A 530 -30.04 17.34 -29.13
C ASN A 530 -28.97 17.30 -28.01
N PRO A 531 -28.38 16.14 -27.70
CA PRO A 531 -27.38 16.04 -26.64
C PRO A 531 -26.11 16.88 -26.85
N HIS A 532 -25.76 17.13 -28.10
CA HIS A 532 -24.61 17.97 -28.47
C HIS A 532 -24.83 19.40 -28.00
N ILE A 533 -26.04 19.97 -28.24
CA ILE A 533 -26.41 21.31 -27.83
C ILE A 533 -26.41 21.42 -26.29
N VAL A 534 -26.95 20.44 -25.60
CA VAL A 534 -26.93 20.41 -24.12
C VAL A 534 -25.49 20.43 -23.59
N SER A 535 -24.59 19.65 -24.20
CA SER A 535 -23.17 19.66 -23.84
C SER A 535 -22.55 21.05 -23.99
N HIS A 536 -22.80 21.73 -25.10
CA HIS A 536 -22.29 23.08 -25.34
C HIS A 536 -22.96 24.15 -24.46
N ALA A 537 -24.22 23.99 -24.10
CA ALA A 537 -24.88 24.85 -23.12
C ALA A 537 -24.21 24.70 -21.72
N ILE A 538 -23.84 23.46 -21.31
CA ILE A 538 -23.10 23.20 -20.08
C ILE A 538 -21.71 23.85 -20.14
N ILE A 539 -21.01 23.73 -21.27
CA ILE A 539 -19.70 24.36 -21.49
C ILE A 539 -19.80 25.88 -21.42
N ALA A 540 -20.79 26.46 -22.12
CA ALA A 540 -21.05 27.89 -22.11
C ALA A 540 -21.36 28.44 -20.70
N ALA A 541 -22.17 27.72 -19.92
CA ALA A 541 -22.40 28.01 -18.51
C ALA A 541 -21.13 28.04 -17.67
N GLY A 542 -20.21 27.07 -17.91
CA GLY A 542 -18.88 27.02 -17.27
C GLY A 542 -17.99 28.19 -17.68
N ILE A 543 -18.00 28.55 -18.96
CA ILE A 543 -17.21 29.67 -19.52
C ILE A 543 -17.67 30.99 -18.93
N SER A 544 -19.01 31.21 -18.81
CA SER A 544 -19.61 32.45 -18.28
C SER A 544 -19.23 32.70 -16.82
N ARG A 545 -19.01 31.62 -16.04
CA ARG A 545 -18.78 31.65 -14.59
C ARG A 545 -19.92 32.32 -13.81
N ALA A 546 -21.11 32.40 -14.37
CA ALA A 546 -22.25 33.04 -13.71
C ALA A 546 -22.76 32.15 -12.56
N PRO A 547 -22.96 32.71 -11.34
CA PRO A 547 -23.39 31.93 -10.17
C PRO A 547 -24.73 31.20 -10.35
N GLN A 548 -25.62 31.73 -11.18
CA GLN A 548 -26.95 31.17 -11.44
C GLN A 548 -26.90 29.77 -12.08
N PHE A 549 -25.83 29.40 -12.78
CA PHE A 549 -25.73 28.10 -13.44
C PHE A 549 -25.18 26.99 -12.52
N ILE A 550 -24.60 27.32 -11.37
CA ILE A 550 -23.90 26.35 -10.52
C ILE A 550 -24.79 25.19 -10.10
N ASP A 551 -26.06 25.47 -9.75
CA ASP A 551 -27.01 24.42 -9.33
C ASP A 551 -27.36 23.47 -10.46
N ALA A 552 -27.61 24.02 -11.67
CA ALA A 552 -27.84 23.21 -12.86
C ALA A 552 -26.62 22.35 -13.21
N LEU A 553 -25.40 22.91 -13.13
CA LEU A 553 -24.16 22.18 -13.36
C LEU A 553 -23.95 21.06 -12.33
N ILE A 554 -24.30 21.27 -11.07
CA ILE A 554 -24.27 20.25 -10.03
C ILE A 554 -25.27 19.12 -10.33
N ASP A 555 -26.46 19.45 -10.83
CA ASP A 555 -27.46 18.45 -11.22
C ASP A 555 -26.97 17.62 -12.42
N PHE A 556 -26.31 18.22 -13.41
CA PHE A 556 -25.71 17.52 -14.54
C PHE A 556 -24.59 16.55 -14.14
N LEU A 557 -23.94 16.70 -12.99
CA LEU A 557 -23.01 15.69 -12.48
C LEU A 557 -23.67 14.31 -12.31
N THR A 558 -24.98 14.27 -12.09
CA THR A 558 -25.72 13.02 -11.88
C THR A 558 -26.02 12.30 -13.20
N VAL A 559 -26.04 13.01 -14.32
CA VAL A 559 -26.35 12.49 -15.65
C VAL A 559 -25.06 11.95 -16.29
N LYS A 560 -25.00 10.63 -16.54
CA LYS A 560 -23.78 9.96 -17.03
C LYS A 560 -23.21 10.59 -18.31
N GLN A 561 -24.08 10.97 -19.22
CA GLN A 561 -23.76 11.52 -20.53
C GLN A 561 -23.01 12.87 -20.42
N TYR A 562 -23.53 13.79 -19.59
CA TYR A 562 -23.03 15.16 -19.47
C TYR A 562 -22.04 15.38 -18.32
N ARG A 563 -21.75 14.33 -17.54
CA ARG A 563 -20.91 14.43 -16.34
C ARG A 563 -19.52 15.00 -16.58
N LYS A 564 -18.89 14.63 -17.69
CA LYS A 564 -17.54 15.14 -18.03
C LYS A 564 -17.57 16.64 -18.27
N ASP A 565 -18.56 17.11 -19.02
CA ASP A 565 -18.73 18.51 -19.37
C ASP A 565 -19.10 19.34 -18.13
N ALA A 566 -19.97 18.82 -17.27
CA ALA A 566 -20.33 19.44 -16.01
C ALA A 566 -19.14 19.56 -15.04
N ILE A 567 -18.27 18.54 -14.96
CA ILE A 567 -17.04 18.62 -14.18
C ILE A 567 -16.12 19.71 -14.76
N ALA A 568 -15.93 19.74 -16.08
CA ALA A 568 -15.09 20.73 -16.74
C ALA A 568 -15.66 22.15 -16.56
N ALA A 569 -16.97 22.31 -16.69
CA ALA A 569 -17.67 23.58 -16.47
C ALA A 569 -17.50 24.09 -15.04
N LEU A 570 -17.68 23.23 -14.02
CA LEU A 570 -17.46 23.61 -12.62
C LEU A 570 -16.00 23.96 -12.34
N ILE A 571 -15.05 23.27 -12.97
CA ILE A 571 -13.61 23.59 -12.87
C ILE A 571 -13.31 24.98 -13.48
N ALA A 572 -14.01 25.38 -14.53
CA ALA A 572 -13.83 26.68 -15.17
C ALA A 572 -14.15 27.89 -14.24
N TYR A 573 -14.94 27.70 -13.18
CA TYR A 573 -15.17 28.73 -12.15
C TYR A 573 -13.89 29.07 -11.35
N GLY A 574 -12.86 28.24 -11.44
CA GLY A 574 -11.62 28.46 -10.72
C GLY A 574 -11.72 28.10 -9.24
N GLU A 575 -10.81 28.64 -8.42
CA GLU A 575 -10.69 28.29 -6.99
C GLU A 575 -11.93 28.64 -6.16
N SER A 576 -12.67 29.68 -6.56
CA SER A 576 -13.90 30.15 -5.87
C SER A 576 -14.96 29.07 -5.76
N ILE A 577 -15.02 28.13 -6.71
CA ILE A 577 -16.01 27.03 -6.66
C ILE A 577 -15.84 26.16 -5.40
N SER A 578 -14.61 26.06 -4.86
CA SER A 578 -14.35 25.31 -3.64
C SER A 578 -15.05 25.91 -2.42
N GLU A 579 -15.09 27.24 -2.32
CA GLU A 579 -15.79 27.94 -1.23
C GLU A 579 -17.30 27.85 -1.39
N ILE A 580 -17.80 28.01 -2.62
CA ILE A 580 -19.22 27.90 -2.94
C ILE A 580 -19.73 26.49 -2.61
N LEU A 581 -19.00 25.44 -3.01
CA LEU A 581 -19.37 24.06 -2.69
C LEU A 581 -19.25 23.76 -1.19
N LEU A 582 -18.31 24.39 -0.48
CA LEU A 582 -18.20 24.30 0.97
C LEU A 582 -19.41 24.88 1.69
N ALA A 583 -19.88 26.06 1.26
CA ALA A 583 -21.06 26.71 1.79
C ALA A 583 -22.33 25.86 1.52
N ARG A 584 -22.52 25.39 0.28
CA ARG A 584 -23.67 24.54 -0.09
C ARG A 584 -23.70 23.20 0.65
N GLU A 585 -22.53 22.61 0.91
CA GLU A 585 -22.47 21.39 1.75
C GLU A 585 -22.82 21.72 3.21
N ALA A 586 -22.40 22.87 3.73
CA ALA A 586 -22.76 23.32 5.07
C ALA A 586 -24.27 23.50 5.23
N GLU A 587 -24.94 24.06 4.24
CA GLU A 587 -26.39 24.29 4.18
C GLU A 587 -27.20 23.05 3.77
N LYS A 588 -26.50 21.91 3.50
CA LYS A 588 -27.11 20.63 3.08
C LYS A 588 -27.90 20.72 1.75
N LEU A 589 -27.56 21.68 0.90
CA LEU A 589 -28.18 21.88 -0.41
C LEU A 589 -27.71 20.86 -1.46
N LEU A 590 -26.55 20.21 -1.25
CA LEU A 590 -26.03 19.24 -2.20
C LEU A 590 -26.75 17.90 -2.14
N LYS A 591 -27.31 17.46 -3.27
CA LYS A 591 -27.94 16.14 -3.41
C LYS A 591 -26.89 15.02 -3.27
N ASN A 592 -27.22 13.93 -2.57
CA ASN A 592 -26.28 12.81 -2.36
C ASN A 592 -25.76 12.19 -3.67
N ASN A 593 -26.58 12.13 -4.71
CA ASN A 593 -26.19 11.60 -6.02
C ASN A 593 -25.12 12.46 -6.71
N ALA A 594 -25.08 13.77 -6.46
CA ALA A 594 -24.07 14.68 -6.99
C ALA A 594 -22.77 14.65 -6.16
N LYS A 595 -22.89 14.48 -4.82
CA LYS A 595 -21.75 14.53 -3.87
C LYS A 595 -20.60 13.60 -4.24
N LYS A 596 -20.88 12.43 -4.83
CA LYS A 596 -19.84 11.45 -5.23
C LYS A 596 -18.94 11.95 -6.38
N TYR A 597 -19.38 12.98 -7.13
CA TYR A 597 -18.61 13.54 -8.25
C TYR A 597 -17.91 14.85 -7.90
N ILE A 598 -18.34 15.54 -6.85
CA ILE A 598 -17.71 16.78 -6.35
C ILE A 598 -16.21 16.62 -6.08
N PRO A 599 -15.71 15.51 -5.49
CA PRO A 599 -14.29 15.32 -5.28
C PRO A 599 -13.46 15.40 -6.57
N ALA A 600 -14.03 15.03 -7.73
CA ALA A 600 -13.35 15.13 -9.02
C ALA A 600 -13.14 16.59 -9.46
N VAL A 601 -14.05 17.49 -9.13
CA VAL A 601 -13.92 18.94 -9.35
C VAL A 601 -12.89 19.52 -8.40
N ILE A 602 -13.03 19.25 -7.11
CA ILE A 602 -12.24 19.85 -6.03
C ILE A 602 -10.76 19.45 -6.07
N GLN A 603 -10.42 18.25 -6.51
CA GLN A 603 -9.02 17.76 -6.57
C GLN A 603 -8.12 18.59 -7.50
N THR A 604 -8.67 19.47 -8.33
CA THR A 604 -7.93 20.34 -9.24
C THR A 604 -7.37 21.59 -8.54
N PHE A 605 -8.03 22.03 -7.46
CA PHE A 605 -7.71 23.27 -6.76
C PHE A 605 -6.91 22.99 -5.49
N GLU A 606 -5.75 23.65 -5.40
CA GLU A 606 -4.81 23.48 -4.29
C GLU A 606 -5.10 24.49 -3.17
N THR A 607 -6.36 24.57 -2.73
CA THR A 607 -6.84 25.52 -1.74
C THR A 607 -7.19 24.87 -0.41
N GLN A 608 -7.21 25.66 0.66
CA GLN A 608 -7.63 25.17 1.98
C GLN A 608 -9.13 24.86 2.02
N ALA A 609 -9.94 25.57 1.23
CA ALA A 609 -11.36 25.27 1.07
C ALA A 609 -11.58 23.88 0.48
N SER A 610 -10.78 23.51 -0.54
CA SER A 610 -10.80 22.17 -1.14
C SER A 610 -10.59 21.06 -0.11
N VAL A 611 -9.60 21.22 0.79
CA VAL A 611 -9.37 20.26 1.89
C VAL A 611 -10.60 20.18 2.80
N ARG A 612 -11.20 21.30 3.17
CA ARG A 612 -12.39 21.34 4.05
C ARG A 612 -13.60 20.65 3.43
N VAL A 613 -13.87 20.89 2.13
CA VAL A 613 -14.96 20.21 1.40
C VAL A 613 -14.76 18.70 1.45
N LEU A 614 -13.56 18.21 1.09
CA LEU A 614 -13.27 16.79 1.07
C LEU A 614 -13.42 16.15 2.46
N LEU A 615 -12.96 16.85 3.53
CA LEU A 615 -13.12 16.36 4.91
C LEU A 615 -14.58 16.31 5.37
N ARG A 616 -15.44 17.22 4.91
CA ARG A 616 -16.89 17.16 5.17
C ARG A 616 -17.54 15.99 4.42
N LEU A 617 -17.21 15.81 3.15
CA LEU A 617 -17.73 14.71 2.35
C LEU A 617 -17.28 13.33 2.89
N LEU A 618 -16.12 13.24 3.55
CA LEU A 618 -15.69 12.04 4.26
C LEU A 618 -16.61 11.66 5.43
N GLN A 619 -17.39 12.58 5.98
CA GLN A 619 -18.37 12.29 7.04
C GLN A 619 -19.69 11.70 6.50
N SER A 620 -19.85 11.61 5.17
CA SER A 620 -21.01 10.98 4.56
C SER A 620 -21.15 9.52 4.98
N ARG A 621 -22.37 9.01 5.04
CA ARG A 621 -22.63 7.57 5.24
C ARG A 621 -22.39 6.74 3.96
N ASP A 622 -22.41 7.37 2.78
CA ASP A 622 -22.17 6.72 1.50
C ASP A 622 -20.68 6.43 1.28
N ASN A 623 -20.33 5.15 1.16
CA ASN A 623 -18.96 4.70 0.99
C ASN A 623 -18.33 5.12 -0.35
N LEU A 624 -19.14 5.35 -1.40
CA LEU A 624 -18.64 5.83 -2.68
C LEU A 624 -18.20 7.30 -2.57
N ILE A 625 -18.96 8.11 -1.81
CA ILE A 625 -18.58 9.50 -1.52
C ILE A 625 -17.29 9.54 -0.68
N ARG A 626 -17.22 8.72 0.38
CA ARG A 626 -16.02 8.60 1.24
C ARG A 626 -14.78 8.23 0.42
N ARG A 627 -14.90 7.18 -0.41
CA ARG A 627 -13.81 6.71 -1.27
C ARG A 627 -13.35 7.78 -2.25
N ALA A 628 -14.27 8.42 -2.95
CA ALA A 628 -13.96 9.48 -3.90
C ALA A 628 -13.25 10.65 -3.21
N SER A 629 -13.74 11.07 -2.04
CA SER A 629 -13.15 12.14 -1.24
C SER A 629 -11.77 11.79 -0.68
N ALA A 630 -11.58 10.57 -0.16
CA ALA A 630 -10.29 10.09 0.32
C ALA A 630 -9.25 10.06 -0.81
N LYS A 631 -9.64 9.55 -2.00
CA LYS A 631 -8.77 9.52 -3.18
C LYS A 631 -8.36 10.92 -3.65
N SER A 632 -9.30 11.86 -3.63
CA SER A 632 -9.02 13.25 -4.02
C SER A 632 -8.17 13.97 -2.97
N LEU A 633 -8.40 13.73 -1.67
CA LEU A 633 -7.57 14.25 -0.59
C LEU A 633 -6.13 13.74 -0.68
N HIS A 634 -5.96 12.46 -0.95
CA HIS A 634 -4.65 11.84 -1.19
C HIS A 634 -3.93 12.48 -2.38
N LYS A 635 -4.61 12.68 -3.51
CA LYS A 635 -4.04 13.35 -4.69
C LYS A 635 -3.63 14.78 -4.38
N LEU A 636 -4.48 15.51 -3.67
CA LEU A 636 -4.23 16.89 -3.27
C LEU A 636 -3.01 16.99 -2.35
N LYS A 637 -2.87 16.08 -1.37
CA LYS A 637 -1.67 15.98 -0.52
C LYS A 637 -0.40 15.73 -1.31
N GLY A 638 -0.48 14.91 -2.37
CA GLY A 638 0.63 14.65 -3.27
C GLY A 638 1.05 15.86 -4.10
N LYS A 639 0.09 16.76 -4.46
CA LYS A 639 0.35 17.98 -5.22
C LYS A 639 0.88 19.10 -4.33
N ASN A 640 0.19 19.38 -3.23
CA ASN A 640 0.55 20.45 -2.31
C ASN A 640 0.63 19.95 -0.86
N PRO A 641 1.80 19.48 -0.41
CA PRO A 641 2.01 19.01 0.96
C PRO A 641 1.89 20.08 2.04
N LYS A 642 1.98 21.38 1.66
CA LYS A 642 2.01 22.51 2.61
C LYS A 642 0.64 22.87 3.19
N LEU A 643 -0.46 22.44 2.54
CA LEU A 643 -1.82 22.68 3.05
C LEU A 643 -2.05 21.96 4.38
N ASN A 644 -2.90 22.55 5.20
CA ASN A 644 -3.31 21.92 6.45
C ASN A 644 -4.39 20.87 6.18
N TYR A 645 -4.05 19.61 6.35
CA TYR A 645 -4.94 18.45 6.17
C TYR A 645 -5.66 18.04 7.46
N PHE A 646 -5.60 18.86 8.51
CA PHE A 646 -6.24 18.59 9.80
C PHE A 646 -5.97 17.17 10.33
N PRO A 647 -4.71 16.84 10.67
CA PRO A 647 -4.31 15.48 11.03
C PRO A 647 -5.20 14.87 12.12
N LYS A 648 -5.55 15.62 13.15
CA LYS A 648 -6.43 15.13 14.24
C LYS A 648 -7.81 14.69 13.73
N THR A 649 -8.39 15.41 12.76
CA THR A 649 -9.69 15.07 12.14
C THR A 649 -9.56 13.83 11.29
N VAL A 650 -8.53 13.74 10.44
CA VAL A 650 -8.27 12.56 9.62
C VAL A 650 -8.01 11.33 10.50
N PHE A 651 -7.29 11.47 11.60
CA PHE A 651 -7.05 10.38 12.56
C PHE A 651 -8.35 9.87 13.18
N ARG A 652 -9.24 10.77 13.57
CA ARG A 652 -10.57 10.40 14.09
C ARG A 652 -11.40 9.64 13.06
N LEU A 653 -11.40 10.12 11.82
CA LEU A 653 -12.07 9.43 10.70
C LEU A 653 -11.47 8.06 10.41
N LEU A 654 -10.14 7.93 10.47
CA LEU A 654 -9.46 6.63 10.33
C LEU A 654 -9.90 5.65 11.41
N LEU A 655 -9.92 6.06 12.68
CA LEU A 655 -10.40 5.20 13.77
C LEU A 655 -11.88 4.82 13.58
N GLN A 656 -12.73 5.78 13.26
CA GLN A 656 -14.14 5.50 12.97
C GLN A 656 -14.31 4.47 11.85
N TYR A 657 -13.59 4.64 10.72
CA TYR A 657 -13.68 3.71 9.59
C TYR A 657 -13.11 2.33 9.93
N THR A 658 -12.11 2.27 10.80
CA THR A 658 -11.54 1.02 11.29
C THR A 658 -12.57 0.28 12.16
N PHE A 659 -13.30 0.97 13.03
CA PHE A 659 -14.39 0.37 13.81
C PHE A 659 -15.54 -0.11 12.92
N GLU A 660 -15.99 0.71 11.97
CA GLU A 660 -17.02 0.30 11.01
C GLU A 660 -16.58 -0.91 10.16
N TYR A 661 -15.30 -0.98 9.79
CA TYR A 661 -14.73 -2.13 9.08
C TYR A 661 -14.76 -3.40 9.96
N ARG A 662 -14.37 -3.28 11.24
CA ARG A 662 -14.45 -4.37 12.22
C ARG A 662 -15.87 -4.92 12.32
N ASP A 663 -16.84 -4.03 12.46
CA ASP A 663 -18.25 -4.42 12.62
C ASP A 663 -18.77 -5.21 11.42
N ILE A 664 -18.36 -4.85 10.20
CA ILE A 664 -18.73 -5.57 8.99
C ILE A 664 -18.01 -6.92 8.91
N VAL A 665 -16.71 -6.99 9.27
CA VAL A 665 -15.95 -8.25 9.30
C VAL A 665 -16.58 -9.23 10.29
N SER A 666 -16.90 -8.75 11.51
CA SER A 666 -17.54 -9.57 12.54
C SER A 666 -18.92 -10.07 12.10
N SER A 667 -19.75 -9.18 11.55
CA SER A 667 -21.08 -9.54 11.06
C SER A 667 -21.01 -10.54 9.88
N ARG A 668 -20.09 -10.32 8.93
CA ARG A 668 -19.86 -11.27 7.82
C ARG A 668 -19.50 -12.65 8.30
N LYS A 669 -18.62 -12.75 9.31
CA LYS A 669 -18.24 -14.04 9.93
C LYS A 669 -19.46 -14.73 10.48
N VAL A 670 -20.25 -14.05 11.29
CA VAL A 670 -21.47 -14.60 11.92
C VAL A 670 -22.47 -15.08 10.85
N ILE A 671 -22.71 -14.29 9.81
CA ILE A 671 -23.62 -14.66 8.72
C ILE A 671 -23.09 -15.88 7.94
N LYS A 672 -21.76 -16.03 7.81
CA LYS A 672 -21.15 -17.16 7.12
C LYS A 672 -21.16 -18.43 7.96
N SER A 673 -20.82 -18.37 9.26
CA SER A 673 -20.61 -19.54 10.13
C SER A 673 -21.84 -19.95 10.94
N ASN A 674 -22.66 -19.02 11.42
CA ASN A 674 -23.74 -19.30 12.38
C ASN A 674 -25.12 -19.41 11.71
N PHE A 675 -25.18 -19.47 10.39
CA PHE A 675 -26.43 -19.70 9.68
C PHE A 675 -26.81 -21.18 9.74
N ASN A 676 -27.89 -21.50 10.47
CA ASN A 676 -28.41 -22.84 10.57
C ASN A 676 -29.53 -23.02 9.56
N ALA A 677 -29.22 -23.59 8.39
CA ALA A 677 -30.20 -23.85 7.34
C ALA A 677 -31.38 -24.72 7.84
N LYS A 678 -31.11 -25.70 8.69
CA LYS A 678 -32.13 -26.63 9.25
C LYS A 678 -33.19 -25.93 10.11
N ALA A 679 -32.90 -24.76 10.66
CA ALA A 679 -33.88 -23.97 11.40
C ALA A 679 -35.02 -23.46 10.51
N TYR A 680 -34.79 -23.42 9.20
CA TYR A 680 -35.74 -22.90 8.20
C TYR A 680 -36.37 -23.97 7.32
N ASP A 681 -36.18 -25.25 7.63
CA ASP A 681 -36.79 -26.39 6.89
C ASP A 681 -38.33 -26.36 6.92
N ARG A 682 -38.92 -25.52 7.80
CA ARG A 682 -40.40 -25.36 7.88
C ARG A 682 -40.93 -24.31 6.88
N LEU A 683 -40.07 -23.54 6.22
CA LEU A 683 -40.50 -22.60 5.20
C LEU A 683 -40.87 -23.33 3.90
N PRO A 684 -41.75 -22.75 3.07
CA PRO A 684 -42.00 -23.24 1.71
C PRO A 684 -40.66 -23.34 0.93
N GLU A 685 -40.54 -24.30 0.02
CA GLU A 685 -39.31 -24.59 -0.72
C GLU A 685 -38.80 -23.38 -1.52
N ASP A 686 -39.72 -22.59 -2.06
CA ASP A 686 -39.40 -21.32 -2.76
C ASP A 686 -38.78 -20.29 -1.80
N ASP A 687 -39.32 -20.12 -0.59
CA ASP A 687 -38.85 -19.22 0.42
C ASP A 687 -37.47 -19.66 1.00
N GLN A 688 -37.20 -20.97 1.08
CA GLN A 688 -35.88 -21.49 1.47
C GLN A 688 -34.82 -21.15 0.41
N THR A 689 -35.17 -21.32 -0.87
CA THR A 689 -34.25 -20.98 -1.97
C THR A 689 -33.94 -19.49 -1.99
N GLU A 690 -34.96 -18.64 -1.85
CA GLU A 690 -34.81 -17.20 -1.77
C GLU A 690 -33.98 -16.74 -0.56
N LEU A 691 -34.18 -17.39 0.60
CA LEU A 691 -33.39 -17.13 1.80
C LEU A 691 -31.90 -17.40 1.59
N LEU A 692 -31.56 -18.53 0.96
CA LEU A 692 -30.18 -18.88 0.65
C LEU A 692 -29.58 -17.92 -0.35
N GLN A 693 -30.30 -17.57 -1.41
CA GLN A 693 -29.84 -16.59 -2.40
C GLN A 693 -29.67 -15.17 -1.78
N ALA A 694 -30.59 -14.75 -0.93
CA ALA A 694 -30.49 -13.49 -0.21
C ALA A 694 -29.25 -13.42 0.69
N ARG A 695 -28.94 -14.54 1.35
CA ARG A 695 -27.74 -14.67 2.18
C ARG A 695 -26.46 -14.59 1.34
N GLU A 696 -26.38 -15.32 0.24
CA GLU A 696 -25.20 -15.28 -0.65
C GLU A 696 -25.04 -13.90 -1.26
N GLY A 697 -26.10 -13.28 -1.75
CA GLY A 697 -26.08 -11.91 -2.25
C GLY A 697 -25.64 -10.90 -1.19
N LEU A 698 -26.07 -11.07 0.08
CA LEU A 698 -25.59 -10.24 1.17
C LEU A 698 -24.08 -10.43 1.41
N LEU A 699 -23.57 -11.66 1.38
CA LEU A 699 -22.14 -11.94 1.56
C LEU A 699 -21.29 -11.28 0.45
N GLU A 700 -21.72 -11.32 -0.80
CA GLU A 700 -21.06 -10.63 -1.92
C GLU A 700 -21.05 -9.11 -1.73
N VAL A 701 -22.18 -8.54 -1.29
CA VAL A 701 -22.24 -7.09 -0.99
C VAL A 701 -21.31 -6.72 0.16
N LEU A 702 -21.22 -7.57 1.21
CA LEU A 702 -20.29 -7.37 2.32
C LEU A 702 -18.84 -7.39 1.85
N ASP A 703 -18.45 -8.32 0.99
CA ASP A 703 -17.09 -8.40 0.44
C ASP A 703 -16.73 -7.15 -0.37
N ARG A 704 -17.68 -6.68 -1.19
CA ARG A 704 -17.51 -5.42 -1.92
C ARG A 704 -17.40 -4.21 -0.98
N GLN A 705 -18.20 -4.16 0.07
CA GLN A 705 -18.16 -3.08 1.07
C GLN A 705 -16.84 -3.08 1.85
N LEU A 706 -16.32 -4.25 2.22
CA LEU A 706 -15.02 -4.40 2.86
C LEU A 706 -13.89 -3.89 1.95
N SER A 707 -13.93 -4.26 0.67
CA SER A 707 -12.93 -3.80 -0.32
C SER A 707 -12.94 -2.28 -0.50
N LEU A 708 -14.12 -1.66 -0.55
CA LEU A 708 -14.24 -0.19 -0.66
C LEU A 708 -13.75 0.53 0.59
N ARG A 709 -14.04 -0.01 1.78
CA ARG A 709 -13.64 0.59 3.05
C ARG A 709 -12.14 0.48 3.27
N ILE A 710 -11.54 -0.67 2.97
CA ILE A 710 -10.10 -0.84 3.10
C ILE A 710 -9.33 0.08 2.15
N GLU A 711 -9.78 0.24 0.90
CA GLU A 711 -9.20 1.22 -0.03
C GLU A 711 -9.26 2.63 0.56
N THR A 712 -10.42 3.01 1.13
CA THR A 712 -10.61 4.32 1.75
C THR A 712 -9.66 4.53 2.93
N ILE A 713 -9.47 3.53 3.79
CA ILE A 713 -8.53 3.56 4.91
C ILE A 713 -7.10 3.79 4.40
N PHE A 714 -6.66 3.05 3.38
CA PHE A 714 -5.33 3.21 2.80
C PHE A 714 -5.12 4.60 2.15
N GLN A 715 -6.15 5.14 1.49
CA GLN A 715 -6.09 6.50 0.94
C GLN A 715 -5.96 7.57 2.04
N LEU A 716 -6.62 7.38 3.18
CA LEU A 716 -6.51 8.29 4.32
C LEU A 716 -5.18 8.14 5.07
N LEU A 717 -4.65 6.93 5.18
CA LEU A 717 -3.31 6.69 5.73
C LEU A 717 -2.24 7.46 4.93
N ALA A 718 -2.42 7.61 3.62
CA ALA A 718 -1.50 8.35 2.77
C ALA A 718 -1.45 9.87 3.06
N VAL A 719 -2.35 10.40 3.88
CA VAL A 719 -2.26 11.77 4.41
C VAL A 719 -1.15 11.87 5.46
N TYR A 720 -0.88 10.78 6.20
CA TYR A 720 0.16 10.73 7.26
C TYR A 720 1.49 10.16 6.78
N TYR A 721 1.42 9.13 5.94
CA TYR A 721 2.58 8.32 5.57
C TYR A 721 2.96 8.53 4.11
N SER A 722 4.14 8.07 3.73
CA SER A 722 4.63 8.15 2.35
C SER A 722 3.67 7.44 1.38
N ARG A 723 3.22 8.18 0.37
CA ARG A 723 2.36 7.64 -0.69
C ARG A 723 2.93 6.39 -1.33
N LYS A 724 4.24 6.41 -1.65
CA LYS A 724 4.92 5.29 -2.31
C LYS A 724 4.88 4.02 -1.46
N ASP A 725 4.98 4.17 -0.15
CA ASP A 725 4.98 3.05 0.78
C ASP A 725 3.58 2.44 0.90
N LEU A 726 2.56 3.28 1.00
CA LEU A 726 1.19 2.83 1.12
C LEU A 726 0.61 2.26 -0.18
N ASP A 727 0.99 2.80 -1.35
CA ASP A 727 0.58 2.23 -2.64
C ASP A 727 1.11 0.79 -2.80
N VAL A 728 2.36 0.54 -2.38
CA VAL A 728 2.97 -0.80 -2.42
C VAL A 728 2.33 -1.72 -1.37
N ALA A 729 2.11 -1.21 -0.15
CA ALA A 729 1.45 -1.97 0.92
C ALA A 729 0.02 -2.37 0.53
N TYR A 730 -0.75 -1.46 -0.06
CA TYR A 730 -2.11 -1.74 -0.52
C TYR A 730 -2.14 -2.81 -1.61
N LYS A 731 -1.28 -2.69 -2.63
CA LYS A 731 -1.18 -3.68 -3.70
C LYS A 731 -0.76 -5.05 -3.18
N GLY A 732 0.18 -5.09 -2.25
CA GLY A 732 0.57 -6.32 -1.58
C GLY A 732 -0.56 -6.93 -0.75
N PHE A 733 -1.33 -6.10 -0.05
CA PHE A 733 -2.47 -6.55 0.76
C PHE A 733 -3.62 -7.15 -0.07
N VAL A 734 -3.90 -6.61 -1.26
CA VAL A 734 -4.95 -7.13 -2.16
C VAL A 734 -4.46 -8.23 -3.09
N SER A 735 -3.20 -8.65 -2.98
CA SER A 735 -2.62 -9.75 -3.77
C SER A 735 -3.34 -11.06 -3.50
N THR A 736 -3.42 -11.93 -4.50
CA THR A 736 -3.93 -13.30 -4.35
C THR A 736 -2.98 -14.21 -3.57
N ASP A 737 -1.67 -13.87 -3.55
CA ASP A 737 -0.66 -14.63 -2.83
C ASP A 737 -0.68 -14.33 -1.32
N ARG A 738 -0.78 -15.39 -0.50
CA ARG A 738 -0.88 -15.30 0.96
C ARG A 738 0.37 -14.68 1.60
N ASP A 739 1.54 -15.04 1.12
CA ASP A 739 2.81 -14.57 1.67
C ASP A 739 3.04 -13.09 1.34
N THR A 740 2.66 -12.67 0.14
CA THR A 740 2.69 -11.26 -0.26
C THR A 740 1.76 -10.41 0.62
N ARG A 741 0.54 -10.93 0.96
CA ARG A 741 -0.38 -10.26 1.89
C ARG A 741 0.22 -10.14 3.29
N ALA A 742 0.80 -11.24 3.81
CA ALA A 742 1.43 -11.26 5.13
C ALA A 742 2.61 -10.27 5.21
N ASN A 743 3.43 -10.22 4.16
CA ASN A 743 4.53 -9.27 4.04
C ASN A 743 4.02 -7.83 3.98
N ALA A 744 2.90 -7.56 3.29
CA ALA A 744 2.29 -6.22 3.26
C ALA A 744 1.84 -5.76 4.66
N ILE A 745 1.26 -6.64 5.46
CA ILE A 745 0.87 -6.34 6.86
C ILE A 745 2.11 -6.10 7.72
N GLU A 746 3.15 -6.92 7.61
CA GLU A 746 4.40 -6.71 8.35
C GLU A 746 5.05 -5.37 7.96
N PHE A 747 4.98 -5.00 6.69
CA PHE A 747 5.45 -3.68 6.25
C PHE A 747 4.66 -2.54 6.89
N LEU A 748 3.32 -2.67 6.98
CA LEU A 748 2.46 -1.71 7.66
C LEU A 748 2.75 -1.65 9.17
N ASP A 749 3.00 -2.79 9.81
CA ASP A 749 3.38 -2.86 11.23
C ASP A 749 4.63 -2.03 11.52
N ASN A 750 5.59 -2.01 10.61
CA ASN A 750 6.80 -1.23 10.77
C ASN A 750 6.64 0.27 10.50
N ILE A 751 5.59 0.69 9.80
CA ILE A 751 5.34 2.11 9.43
C ILE A 751 4.36 2.77 10.38
N LEU A 752 3.29 2.08 10.78
CA LEU A 752 2.17 2.66 11.50
C LEU A 752 2.53 3.08 12.92
N SER A 753 1.91 4.15 13.40
CA SER A 753 2.01 4.58 14.81
C SER A 753 1.37 3.56 15.74
N PRO A 754 1.81 3.45 17.02
CA PRO A 754 1.32 2.44 17.95
C PRO A 754 -0.21 2.40 18.09
N LYS A 755 -0.88 3.56 18.08
CA LYS A 755 -2.34 3.65 18.20
C LYS A 755 -3.06 3.05 16.98
N LEU A 756 -2.56 3.32 15.78
CA LEU A 756 -3.12 2.76 14.54
C LEU A 756 -2.79 1.28 14.40
N LYS A 757 -1.60 0.84 14.82
CA LYS A 757 -1.24 -0.57 14.88
C LYS A 757 -2.27 -1.37 15.65
N HIS A 758 -2.53 -0.97 16.90
CA HIS A 758 -3.43 -1.69 17.81
C HIS A 758 -4.84 -1.82 17.24
N SER A 759 -5.32 -0.79 16.51
CA SER A 759 -6.70 -0.79 16.01
C SER A 759 -6.84 -1.43 14.63
N LEU A 760 -5.84 -1.28 13.73
CA LEU A 760 -5.97 -1.63 12.32
C LEU A 760 -5.35 -2.99 11.98
N LEU A 761 -4.15 -3.31 12.52
CA LEU A 761 -3.43 -4.51 12.11
C LEU A 761 -4.19 -5.82 12.40
N PRO A 762 -4.82 -5.99 13.59
CA PRO A 762 -5.58 -7.20 13.86
C PRO A 762 -6.70 -7.44 12.84
N LEU A 763 -7.33 -6.37 12.36
CA LEU A 763 -8.40 -6.46 11.37
C LEU A 763 -7.89 -6.81 9.96
N LEU A 764 -6.69 -6.30 9.60
CA LEU A 764 -6.04 -6.69 8.35
C LEU A 764 -5.60 -8.16 8.38
N GLU A 765 -5.19 -8.65 9.53
CA GLU A 765 -4.86 -10.07 9.73
C GLU A 765 -6.06 -10.97 9.52
N LEU A 766 -7.21 -10.60 10.08
CA LEU A 766 -8.46 -11.35 9.90
C LEU A 766 -8.87 -11.47 8.43
N ALA A 767 -8.52 -10.48 7.60
CA ALA A 767 -8.78 -10.53 6.16
C ALA A 767 -7.90 -11.54 5.40
N ILE A 768 -6.79 -12.02 6.01
CA ILE A 768 -5.85 -12.97 5.38
C ILE A 768 -6.04 -14.38 5.89
N ILE A 769 -6.44 -14.54 7.14
CA ILE A 769 -6.55 -15.83 7.79
C ILE A 769 -7.96 -16.37 7.58
N GLU A 770 -8.06 -17.41 6.77
CA GLU A 770 -9.31 -18.15 6.55
C GLU A 770 -9.68 -19.03 7.76
N ASP A 771 -8.71 -19.38 8.62
CA ASP A 771 -8.88 -20.20 9.81
C ASP A 771 -9.22 -19.35 11.04
N VAL A 772 -10.44 -19.52 11.48
CA VAL A 772 -11.15 -18.62 12.39
C VAL A 772 -10.82 -18.83 13.87
N ASP A 773 -10.28 -20.01 14.24
CA ASP A 773 -10.14 -20.40 15.64
C ASP A 773 -9.05 -19.67 16.44
N VAL A 774 -8.09 -19.04 15.75
CA VAL A 774 -6.95 -18.34 16.38
C VAL A 774 -7.29 -16.93 16.89
N TYR A 775 -8.44 -16.35 16.47
CA TYR A 775 -8.75 -14.93 16.72
C TYR A 775 -10.06 -14.67 17.46
N GLN A 776 -10.57 -15.65 18.22
CA GLN A 776 -11.72 -15.44 19.11
C GLN A 776 -11.46 -14.31 20.14
N GLU A 777 -10.20 -14.11 20.55
CA GLU A 777 -9.82 -13.05 21.48
C GLU A 777 -9.85 -11.62 20.87
N ILE A 778 -9.77 -11.46 19.55
CA ILE A 778 -9.72 -10.15 18.88
C ILE A 778 -11.12 -9.62 18.56
N LEU A 779 -12.06 -10.53 18.35
CA LEU A 779 -13.47 -10.22 18.15
C LEU A 779 -14.18 -10.45 19.49
N GLU A 780 -14.09 -9.49 20.37
CA GLU A 780 -14.59 -9.53 21.77
C GLU A 780 -16.07 -9.84 21.95
N ASP A 781 -16.85 -10.05 20.89
CA ASP A 781 -18.28 -10.27 20.98
C ASP A 781 -18.71 -11.57 20.28
N ASP A 782 -19.27 -12.47 21.04
CA ASP A 782 -20.17 -13.51 20.58
C ASP A 782 -21.49 -12.85 20.11
N ILE A 783 -21.40 -12.19 18.93
CA ILE A 783 -22.53 -11.46 18.38
C ILE A 783 -23.52 -12.49 17.82
N SER A 784 -24.75 -12.47 18.34
CA SER A 784 -25.82 -13.31 17.77
C SER A 784 -26.12 -12.90 16.32
N PHE A 785 -26.67 -13.83 15.52
CA PHE A 785 -27.00 -13.57 14.12
C PHE A 785 -27.91 -12.33 13.94
N ASN A 786 -28.92 -12.18 14.79
CA ASN A 786 -29.82 -11.02 14.76
C ASN A 786 -29.11 -9.70 15.07
N LYS A 787 -28.24 -9.71 16.08
CA LYS A 787 -27.42 -8.52 16.39
C LYS A 787 -26.49 -8.13 15.26
N ALA A 788 -25.92 -9.12 14.54
CA ALA A 788 -25.10 -8.86 13.37
C ALA A 788 -25.88 -8.15 12.26
N LEU A 789 -27.12 -8.57 11.99
CA LEU A 789 -27.98 -7.90 10.99
C LEU A 789 -28.38 -6.48 11.42
N ILE A 790 -28.72 -6.27 12.71
CA ILE A 790 -29.02 -4.92 13.26
C ILE A 790 -27.80 -4.02 13.08
N LYS A 791 -26.62 -4.50 13.45
CA LYS A 791 -25.37 -3.74 13.36
C LYS A 791 -25.05 -3.35 11.91
N LEU A 792 -25.30 -4.25 10.93
CA LEU A 792 -25.15 -3.92 9.51
C LEU A 792 -26.14 -2.85 9.03
N ILE A 793 -27.34 -2.77 9.58
CA ILE A 793 -28.29 -1.71 9.29
C ILE A 793 -27.84 -0.38 9.88
N GLU A 794 -27.28 -0.37 11.09
CA GLU A 794 -26.78 0.84 11.74
C GLU A 794 -25.56 1.43 10.99
N VAL A 795 -24.57 0.61 10.68
CA VAL A 795 -23.30 0.99 10.03
C VAL A 795 -23.44 1.15 8.52
N GLY A 796 -24.44 0.50 7.90
CA GLY A 796 -24.61 0.41 6.47
C GLY A 796 -25.08 1.71 5.81
N ASP A 797 -24.60 1.91 4.57
CA ASP A 797 -25.19 2.84 3.61
C ASP A 797 -26.47 2.24 2.98
N GLY A 798 -27.15 3.00 2.11
CA GLY A 798 -28.35 2.50 1.43
C GLY A 798 -28.14 1.18 0.68
N ASN A 799 -26.95 1.00 0.07
CA ASN A 799 -26.63 -0.20 -0.71
C ASN A 799 -26.46 -1.44 0.18
N LEU A 800 -25.96 -1.27 1.42
CA LEU A 800 -25.82 -2.38 2.36
C LEU A 800 -27.12 -2.68 3.08
N ARG A 801 -27.94 -1.67 3.38
CA ARG A 801 -29.22 -1.84 4.07
C ARG A 801 -30.22 -2.66 3.27
N LEU A 802 -30.28 -2.48 1.95
CA LEU A 802 -31.23 -3.17 1.10
C LEU A 802 -31.10 -4.70 1.16
N PRO A 803 -29.94 -5.32 0.92
CA PRO A 803 -29.80 -6.77 1.01
C PRO A 803 -30.00 -7.31 2.44
N VAL A 804 -29.68 -6.51 3.47
CA VAL A 804 -29.95 -6.92 4.87
C VAL A 804 -31.45 -6.95 5.12
N ILE A 805 -32.21 -5.94 4.72
CA ILE A 805 -33.68 -5.90 4.85
C ILE A 805 -34.31 -7.03 4.02
N TYR A 806 -33.77 -7.29 2.83
CA TYR A 806 -34.23 -8.37 1.97
C TYR A 806 -34.02 -9.73 2.64
N LEU A 807 -32.89 -9.98 3.27
CA LEU A 807 -32.65 -11.21 4.04
C LEU A 807 -33.60 -11.30 5.23
N ILE A 808 -33.80 -10.24 6.00
CA ILE A 808 -34.71 -10.21 7.16
C ILE A 808 -36.13 -10.58 6.77
N GLN A 809 -36.58 -10.21 5.58
CA GLN A 809 -37.91 -10.52 5.05
C GLN A 809 -38.24 -12.02 5.00
N PHE A 810 -37.21 -12.86 4.80
CA PHE A 810 -37.34 -14.31 4.68
C PHE A 810 -36.99 -15.07 5.97
N LEU A 811 -36.43 -14.41 7.01
CA LEU A 811 -36.10 -15.04 8.27
C LEU A 811 -37.34 -15.39 9.12
N GLY A 812 -38.48 -14.74 8.90
CA GLY A 812 -39.69 -14.94 9.68
C GLY A 812 -39.60 -14.50 11.15
N ASP A 813 -38.50 -13.78 11.54
CA ASP A 813 -38.27 -13.36 12.91
C ASP A 813 -38.93 -12.00 13.20
N THR A 814 -39.92 -12.00 14.08
CA THR A 814 -40.71 -10.82 14.46
C THR A 814 -39.91 -9.82 15.31
N SER A 815 -38.76 -10.19 15.82
CA SER A 815 -37.87 -9.28 16.59
C SER A 815 -37.38 -8.05 15.78
N PHE A 816 -37.41 -8.14 14.46
CA PHE A 816 -37.03 -7.06 13.56
C PHE A 816 -38.15 -6.04 13.24
N LEU A 817 -39.38 -6.30 13.65
CA LEU A 817 -40.55 -5.42 13.36
C LEU A 817 -40.35 -3.97 13.84
N PRO A 818 -39.84 -3.69 15.07
CA PRO A 818 -39.60 -2.31 15.52
C PRO A 818 -38.58 -1.58 14.66
N LEU A 819 -37.49 -2.25 14.30
CA LEU A 819 -36.43 -1.71 13.47
C LEU A 819 -36.93 -1.39 12.05
N LEU A 820 -37.72 -2.28 11.45
CA LEU A 820 -38.28 -2.07 10.12
C LEU A 820 -39.32 -0.94 10.11
N ALA A 821 -40.12 -0.81 11.17
CA ALA A 821 -41.06 0.29 11.34
C ALA A 821 -40.35 1.63 11.45
N GLU A 822 -39.22 1.69 12.20
CA GLU A 822 -38.41 2.88 12.29
C GLU A 822 -37.80 3.24 10.93
N LEU A 823 -37.21 2.26 10.22
CA LEU A 823 -36.62 2.48 8.90
C LEU A 823 -37.62 2.95 7.84
N LYS A 824 -38.88 2.48 7.87
CA LYS A 824 -39.95 2.95 7.02
C LYS A 824 -40.18 4.45 7.15
N ILE A 825 -40.02 5.01 8.35
CA ILE A 825 -40.28 6.42 8.66
C ILE A 825 -39.01 7.26 8.48
N THR A 826 -37.90 6.80 9.06
CA THR A 826 -36.70 7.61 9.23
C THR A 826 -35.66 7.50 8.10
N ALA A 827 -35.73 6.44 7.28
CA ALA A 827 -34.72 6.25 6.25
C ALA A 827 -34.83 7.33 5.16
N LYS A 828 -33.70 7.99 4.86
CA LYS A 828 -33.63 9.03 3.81
C LYS A 828 -33.76 8.47 2.40
N ASN A 829 -33.34 7.21 2.17
CA ASN A 829 -33.42 6.55 0.88
C ASN A 829 -34.82 5.97 0.67
N ARG A 830 -35.44 6.33 -0.47
CA ARG A 830 -36.78 5.86 -0.85
C ARG A 830 -36.84 4.33 -0.97
N ASP A 831 -35.81 3.72 -1.55
CA ASP A 831 -35.75 2.27 -1.75
C ASP A 831 -35.70 1.53 -0.41
N VAL A 832 -34.91 2.03 0.55
CA VAL A 832 -34.86 1.47 1.91
C VAL A 832 -36.22 1.52 2.59
N ARG A 833 -36.97 2.64 2.45
CA ARG A 833 -38.32 2.76 2.98
C ARG A 833 -39.30 1.76 2.34
N SER A 834 -39.21 1.61 1.01
CA SER A 834 -40.05 0.68 0.25
C SER A 834 -39.78 -0.78 0.65
N PHE A 835 -38.49 -1.18 0.73
CA PHE A 835 -38.11 -2.52 1.17
C PHE A 835 -38.49 -2.79 2.62
N ALA A 836 -38.29 -1.83 3.52
CA ALA A 836 -38.75 -1.95 4.91
C ALA A 836 -40.29 -2.11 5.01
N SER A 837 -41.04 -1.42 4.15
CA SER A 837 -42.50 -1.56 4.10
C SER A 837 -42.92 -2.93 3.57
N LEU A 838 -42.24 -3.48 2.56
CA LEU A 838 -42.49 -4.82 2.04
C LEU A 838 -42.13 -5.90 3.07
N ALA A 839 -41.00 -5.78 3.73
CA ALA A 839 -40.57 -6.70 4.80
C ALA A 839 -41.58 -6.71 5.96
N LEU A 840 -42.07 -5.54 6.38
CA LEU A 840 -43.13 -5.43 7.41
C LEU A 840 -44.40 -6.16 7.00
N LYS A 841 -44.86 -5.98 5.75
CA LYS A 841 -46.05 -6.68 5.24
C LYS A 841 -45.91 -8.20 5.23
N LYS A 842 -44.69 -8.73 4.93
CA LYS A 842 -44.42 -10.17 4.90
C LYS A 842 -44.31 -10.76 6.30
N LEU A 843 -43.74 -10.01 7.27
CA LEU A 843 -43.56 -10.49 8.66
C LEU A 843 -44.81 -10.34 9.55
N GLN A 844 -45.74 -9.43 9.22
CA GLN A 844 -46.99 -9.23 9.99
C GLN A 844 -47.99 -10.39 9.95
N PRO A 845 -48.18 -11.18 8.86
CA PRO A 845 -49.03 -12.35 8.87
C PRO A 845 -48.56 -13.46 9.82
N ALA A 846 -47.25 -13.60 10.00
CA ALA A 846 -46.65 -14.58 10.93
C ALA A 846 -47.07 -14.36 12.40
N LEU A 847 -47.53 -13.20 12.78
CA LEU A 847 -48.09 -12.90 14.10
C LEU A 847 -49.54 -13.42 14.28
N LEU A 848 -50.30 -13.48 13.22
CA LEU A 848 -51.69 -14.00 13.27
C LEU A 848 -51.70 -15.51 13.37
N ASP A 849 -50.79 -16.23 12.71
CA ASP A 849 -50.65 -17.69 12.77
C ASP A 849 -50.12 -18.20 14.11
N THR A 850 -49.22 -17.44 14.76
CA THR A 850 -48.72 -17.81 16.10
C THR A 850 -49.73 -17.51 17.21
N ALA A 851 -50.61 -16.55 17.03
CA ALA A 851 -51.70 -16.21 17.97
C ALA A 851 -52.91 -17.19 17.88
N THR A 852 -53.12 -17.82 16.73
CA THR A 852 -54.19 -18.81 16.55
C THR A 852 -53.76 -20.23 16.93
N GLY A 853 -52.46 -20.53 17.03
CA GLY A 853 -51.96 -21.86 17.40
C GLY A 853 -51.94 -22.17 18.90
N THR A 854 -52.24 -21.18 19.78
CA THR A 854 -52.28 -21.36 21.25
C THR A 854 -53.69 -21.48 21.85
N SER A 855 -54.75 -21.50 21.03
CA SER A 855 -56.14 -21.60 21.54
C SER A 855 -56.87 -22.90 21.18
N LEU A 856 -56.17 -23.98 20.78
CA LEU A 856 -56.78 -25.33 20.62
C LEU A 856 -55.98 -26.36 21.41
N GLY A 857 -56.16 -26.29 22.75
CA GLY A 857 -55.56 -27.27 23.67
C GLY A 857 -56.01 -27.02 25.11
N SER A 858 -57.37 -27.09 25.33
CA SER A 858 -57.92 -27.30 26.66
C SER A 858 -58.97 -28.40 26.55
#